data_05564595116217f490271962091ff01d
#
_entry.id   05564595116217f490271962091ff01d
#
_cell.length_a   1.000
_cell.length_b   1.000
_cell.length_c   1.000
_cell.angle_alpha   90.00
_cell.angle_beta   90.00
_cell.angle_gamma   90.00
#
_symmetry.space_group_name_H-M   'P 1'
#
loop_
_entity.id
_entity.type
_entity.pdbx_description
1 polymer ?
#
loop_
_entity_poly.entity_id
_entity_poly.type
_entity_poly.pdbx_seq_one_letter_code
_entity_poly.pdbx_strand_id
1 'polypeptide(L)'
;MQHYRLSRRALLARLMTGAAMIGGSANLPARLRAMTAAGIRLTNGPLVLEFDPAMRSRLSIDGLALTAFEPGEALRLVDGRVIDRFIMVDHRDQPTFGPHGPGRRHTLRATADRVEQRLTVTLFDRYPGLALMALAYRNTGAAPLAIAGWHAAMHDLLSHPKGAWSFAGASYPDRRDWIQPVVAGFQQANYMGMNGSDYGGGTPVAVAWRPDAGIAVGHVDTVPRLVSLPVSTQPTGTRLGLSSDQPTTLSPGATLTLPTTMIMVHRGDHFRPLDSYRRVMAERGLAAPEVPQASYAPIWCAWGYERNFTTAQILATLPKAKSLGLEWAVLDDGWQTSEGDWAVDRTKFPRGDADMKAFADAIRAQGMKPRLWFSPLAADPGTALLRDHPDMLLLDRDGAAQNVSWWDSFMLCPAFPPVVEHYKAQIRRIIGDWGFEGLKLDGQHLNGVAPCYNPAHHHARPEESIERLQDFWKALYDQAVAINPQAVIEICPCGDSFAFHNIPAMNNTPASDPTSSWQVRLKGKTFKALMGPSAPFTGDHVELSDRHDDFASTYGIGAIPSTKFTWPRDNDHPLDKRPPGGYVLTPQKEALWGKWIALYRAQMLSQGDYLGGLYDIGFDKPEGHAIAKDGRLHFAFYADHWDGPIELRGLSRGRYTLTDSFTRQPLGTASAAAPNLNAWFDHYLLVEATPLEGTA
;
A
#
# COMPACT_ATOMS: atom_id res chain seq x y z
N MET A 1 31.93 3.59 -12.86
CA MET A 1 32.91 2.81 -12.06
C MET A 1 33.99 3.74 -11.55
N GLN A 2 33.90 4.19 -10.34
CA GLN A 2 35.05 4.72 -9.59
C GLN A 2 34.76 4.48 -8.10
N HIS A 3 35.56 3.58 -7.52
CA HIS A 3 35.51 3.20 -6.12
C HIS A 3 36.14 4.30 -5.25
N TYR A 4 35.40 4.85 -4.29
CA TYR A 4 36.02 5.54 -3.16
C TYR A 4 36.04 4.61 -1.94
N ARG A 5 37.23 4.09 -1.63
CA ARG A 5 37.56 3.43 -0.36
C ARG A 5 37.94 4.50 0.64
N LEU A 6 37.15 4.70 1.68
CA LEU A 6 37.56 5.45 2.87
C LEU A 6 38.15 4.48 3.90
N SER A 7 39.36 4.77 4.36
CA SER A 7 40.15 3.94 5.24
C SER A 7 39.70 4.01 6.70
N ARG A 8 39.76 2.87 7.38
CA ARG A 8 39.38 2.63 8.78
C ARG A 8 40.24 3.34 9.85
N ARG A 9 41.03 4.37 9.56
CA ARG A 9 41.97 5.00 10.51
C ARG A 9 41.60 6.39 11.06
N ALA A 10 40.39 6.90 10.75
CA ALA A 10 39.96 8.23 11.23
C ALA A 10 38.97 8.22 12.41
N LEU A 11 38.68 7.05 13.01
CA LEU A 11 37.65 6.94 14.08
C LEU A 11 38.15 6.77 15.51
N LEU A 12 39.44 6.95 15.79
CA LEU A 12 39.98 6.66 17.11
C LEU A 12 40.75 7.82 17.79
N ALA A 13 40.51 9.05 17.39
CA ALA A 13 41.23 10.18 18.00
C ALA A 13 40.32 11.38 18.28
N ARG A 14 39.27 11.24 19.10
CA ARG A 14 38.58 12.36 19.77
C ARG A 14 37.76 11.88 20.95
N LEU A 15 38.43 11.26 21.93
CA LEU A 15 37.93 11.19 23.30
C LEU A 15 39.02 11.83 24.20
N MET A 16 38.59 12.78 24.97
CA MET A 16 39.31 13.61 25.96
C MET A 16 39.67 15.02 25.46
N THR A 17 38.82 15.95 25.79
CA THR A 17 39.11 17.21 26.53
C THR A 17 37.87 18.10 26.50
N GLY A 18 37.47 18.63 27.67
CA GLY A 18 36.49 19.71 27.73
C GLY A 18 35.51 19.64 28.91
N ALA A 19 36.05 19.55 30.11
CA ALA A 19 35.30 19.99 31.28
C ALA A 19 35.36 21.52 31.41
N ALA A 20 34.27 22.07 31.95
CA ALA A 20 34.07 23.43 32.43
C ALA A 20 33.62 24.50 31.43
N MET A 21 32.29 24.79 31.50
CA MET A 21 31.83 26.14 31.81
C MET A 21 30.43 26.06 32.46
N ILE A 22 30.42 26.30 33.75
CA ILE A 22 29.25 26.59 34.59
C ILE A 22 29.00 28.11 34.49
N GLY A 23 27.80 28.51 34.23
CA GLY A 23 27.43 29.90 34.37
C GLY A 23 26.08 30.25 33.74
N GLY A 24 25.03 30.28 34.56
CA GLY A 24 23.77 30.88 34.18
C GLY A 24 22.52 30.08 34.57
N SER A 25 22.39 29.73 35.87
CA SER A 25 21.10 29.28 36.39
C SER A 25 20.17 30.46 36.61
N ALA A 26 19.44 30.87 35.56
CA ALA A 26 18.28 31.74 35.73
C ALA A 26 17.22 30.99 36.55
N ASN A 27 16.66 31.65 37.55
CA ASN A 27 15.68 31.14 38.50
C ASN A 27 14.39 30.70 37.75
N LEU A 28 14.28 29.45 37.38
CA LEU A 28 13.04 28.82 36.95
C LEU A 28 12.11 28.61 38.16
N PRO A 29 10.80 28.87 38.06
CA PRO A 29 9.86 28.63 39.16
C PRO A 29 9.93 27.18 39.64
N ALA A 30 9.77 26.95 40.94
CA ALA A 30 9.90 25.63 41.56
C ALA A 30 9.02 24.52 40.93
N ARG A 31 7.85 24.88 40.40
CA ARG A 31 7.00 23.96 39.60
C ARG A 31 7.67 23.52 38.29
N LEU A 32 8.35 24.40 37.59
CA LEU A 32 9.10 24.08 36.39
C LEU A 32 10.29 23.16 36.68
N ARG A 33 10.98 23.38 37.82
CA ARG A 33 12.07 22.51 38.27
C ARG A 33 11.62 21.09 38.65
N ALA A 34 10.42 20.94 39.21
CA ALA A 34 9.84 19.62 39.51
C ALA A 34 9.37 18.88 38.25
N MET A 35 8.85 19.60 37.27
CA MET A 35 8.41 19.00 35.98
C MET A 35 9.59 18.60 35.07
N THR A 36 10.71 19.36 35.11
CA THR A 36 11.92 19.04 34.33
C THR A 36 12.73 17.89 34.95
N ALA A 37 12.49 17.48 36.21
CA ALA A 37 13.17 16.38 36.85
C ALA A 37 12.52 15.00 36.63
N ALA A 38 11.22 14.96 36.30
CA ALA A 38 10.41 13.71 36.30
C ALA A 38 9.84 13.40 34.94
N GLY A 39 10.42 13.30 33.89
CA GLY A 39 9.87 12.86 32.57
C GLY A 39 8.32 12.88 32.43
N ILE A 40 7.79 12.74 31.24
CA ILE A 40 6.35 12.70 30.97
C ILE A 40 5.97 11.30 30.50
N ARG A 41 4.89 10.75 31.07
CA ARG A 41 4.33 9.46 30.71
C ARG A 41 2.91 9.63 30.15
N LEU A 42 2.71 9.22 28.90
CA LEU A 42 1.43 9.25 28.19
C LEU A 42 0.94 7.82 27.97
N THR A 43 -0.36 7.59 28.14
CA THR A 43 -0.95 6.24 28.01
C THR A 43 -2.17 6.27 27.11
N ASN A 44 -2.31 5.28 26.22
CA ASN A 44 -3.50 5.06 25.41
C ASN A 44 -3.72 3.55 25.20
N GLY A 45 -4.56 2.95 26.05
CA GLY A 45 -4.73 1.51 26.05
C GLY A 45 -3.39 0.81 26.33
N PRO A 46 -2.92 -0.08 25.44
CA PRO A 46 -1.65 -0.78 25.62
C PRO A 46 -0.42 0.11 25.44
N LEU A 47 -0.54 1.27 24.77
CA LEU A 47 0.58 2.19 24.50
C LEU A 47 0.99 2.92 25.77
N VAL A 48 2.28 2.91 26.03
CA VAL A 48 2.95 3.86 26.91
C VAL A 48 4.03 4.57 26.11
N LEU A 49 3.90 5.89 25.98
CA LEU A 49 4.88 6.78 25.37
C LEU A 49 5.45 7.68 26.47
N GLU A 50 6.75 7.59 26.68
CA GLU A 50 7.45 8.34 27.72
C GLU A 50 8.44 9.31 27.08
N PHE A 51 8.54 10.51 27.65
CA PHE A 51 9.56 11.51 27.31
C PHE A 51 10.40 11.83 28.55
N ASP A 52 11.71 11.81 28.40
CA ASP A 52 12.60 12.30 29.42
C ASP A 52 12.81 13.85 29.36
N PRO A 53 13.47 14.47 30.29
CA PRO A 53 13.69 15.92 30.26
C PRO A 53 14.49 16.43 29.06
N ALA A 54 15.23 15.56 28.37
CA ALA A 54 15.96 15.87 27.15
C ALA A 54 15.15 15.55 25.88
N MET A 55 13.81 15.36 26.00
CA MET A 55 12.88 15.01 24.94
C MET A 55 13.20 13.70 24.20
N ARG A 56 14.03 12.81 24.80
CA ARG A 56 14.16 11.46 24.27
C ARG A 56 12.90 10.67 24.61
N SER A 57 12.43 9.89 23.66
CA SER A 57 11.19 9.12 23.82
C SER A 57 11.45 7.62 23.92
N ARG A 58 10.53 6.91 24.58
CA ARG A 58 10.50 5.46 24.71
C ARG A 58 9.09 4.94 24.54
N LEU A 59 8.97 3.80 23.85
CA LEU A 59 7.71 3.10 23.61
C LEU A 59 7.66 1.80 24.41
N SER A 60 6.49 1.50 24.97
CA SER A 60 6.18 0.22 25.59
C SER A 60 4.76 -0.22 25.25
N ILE A 61 4.51 -1.54 25.29
CA ILE A 61 3.19 -2.15 25.12
C ILE A 61 2.88 -3.02 26.33
N ASP A 62 1.79 -2.75 27.05
CA ASP A 62 1.36 -3.51 28.25
C ASP A 62 2.53 -3.74 29.26
N GLY A 63 3.42 -2.76 29.42
CA GLY A 63 4.59 -2.85 30.30
C GLY A 63 5.83 -3.48 29.68
N LEU A 64 5.75 -4.09 28.51
CA LEU A 64 6.90 -4.58 27.76
C LEU A 64 7.58 -3.40 27.03
N ALA A 65 8.84 -3.12 27.36
CA ALA A 65 9.63 -2.10 26.66
C ALA A 65 9.91 -2.55 25.21
N LEU A 66 9.53 -1.71 24.24
CA LEU A 66 9.79 -1.95 22.82
C LEU A 66 11.03 -1.20 22.33
N THR A 67 11.33 -0.03 22.91
CA THR A 67 12.49 0.79 22.55
C THR A 67 13.27 1.24 23.79
N ALA A 68 14.49 1.71 23.61
CA ALA A 68 15.20 2.47 24.63
C ALA A 68 14.72 3.94 24.61
N PHE A 69 15.22 4.76 25.56
CA PHE A 69 15.13 6.22 25.43
C PHE A 69 16.10 6.71 24.36
N GLU A 70 15.55 7.27 23.29
CA GLU A 70 16.32 7.76 22.14
C GLU A 70 15.70 9.04 21.57
N PRO A 71 16.49 9.88 20.85
CA PRO A 71 15.97 11.09 20.22
C PRO A 71 15.09 10.69 19.02
N GLY A 72 13.76 10.62 19.25
CA GLY A 72 12.78 10.31 18.19
C GLY A 72 12.65 11.43 17.15
N GLU A 73 13.03 12.66 17.49
CA GLU A 73 12.89 13.86 16.69
C GLU A 73 14.21 14.59 16.55
N ALA A 74 14.61 14.97 15.32
CA ALA A 74 15.80 15.79 15.10
C ALA A 74 15.72 16.65 13.83
N LEU A 75 16.54 17.71 13.83
CA LEU A 75 16.88 18.50 12.65
C LEU A 75 18.36 18.26 12.26
N ARG A 76 18.61 18.02 10.99
CA ARG A 76 19.95 18.04 10.40
C ARG A 76 20.20 19.37 9.71
N LEU A 77 21.27 20.04 10.03
CA LEU A 77 21.65 21.30 9.42
C LEU A 77 22.59 21.06 8.24
N VAL A 78 22.62 22.02 7.31
CA VAL A 78 23.50 21.97 6.12
C VAL A 78 24.98 21.94 6.52
N ASP A 79 25.36 22.52 7.68
CA ASP A 79 26.71 22.50 8.21
C ASP A 79 27.12 21.16 8.87
N GLY A 80 26.23 20.15 8.82
CA GLY A 80 26.45 18.81 9.35
C GLY A 80 26.09 18.65 10.84
N ARG A 81 25.71 19.71 11.54
CA ARG A 81 25.23 19.60 12.93
C ARG A 81 23.86 18.93 12.96
N VAL A 82 23.60 18.16 14.03
CA VAL A 82 22.32 17.56 14.34
C VAL A 82 21.79 18.16 15.63
N ILE A 83 20.56 18.64 15.60
CA ILE A 83 19.82 19.13 16.78
C ILE A 83 18.85 18.04 17.18
N ASP A 84 19.20 17.21 18.14
CA ASP A 84 18.45 16.04 18.63
C ASP A 84 18.25 16.04 20.16
N ARG A 85 18.80 17.04 20.86
CA ARG A 85 18.72 17.18 22.32
C ARG A 85 18.03 18.49 22.67
N PHE A 86 16.74 18.39 22.90
CA PHE A 86 15.90 19.50 23.30
C PHE A 86 15.62 19.44 24.79
N ILE A 87 15.72 20.56 25.48
CA ILE A 87 15.36 20.66 26.90
C ILE A 87 13.91 21.05 27.03
N MET A 88 13.10 20.21 27.66
CA MET A 88 11.71 20.46 27.92
C MET A 88 11.49 21.71 28.79
N VAL A 89 10.67 22.64 28.34
CA VAL A 89 10.40 23.90 29.04
C VAL A 89 8.94 24.04 29.47
N ASP A 90 8.00 23.35 28.83
CA ASP A 90 6.58 23.40 29.17
C ASP A 90 5.86 22.12 28.72
N HIS A 91 4.87 21.70 29.50
CA HIS A 91 3.94 20.63 29.14
C HIS A 91 2.52 21.05 29.53
N ARG A 92 1.59 20.90 28.57
CA ARG A 92 0.17 21.13 28.77
C ARG A 92 -0.61 19.89 28.39
N ASP A 93 -1.57 19.54 29.20
CA ASP A 93 -2.48 18.44 29.00
C ASP A 93 -3.92 18.94 29.05
N GLN A 94 -4.71 18.61 28.01
CA GLN A 94 -6.10 19.03 27.93
C GLN A 94 -6.98 18.00 27.21
N PRO A 95 -8.25 17.87 27.58
CA PRO A 95 -9.20 17.10 26.79
C PRO A 95 -9.28 17.66 25.37
N THR A 96 -9.55 16.80 24.41
CA THR A 96 -9.78 17.18 23.01
C THR A 96 -10.92 16.37 22.42
N PHE A 97 -11.53 16.95 21.40
CA PHE A 97 -12.52 16.27 20.57
C PHE A 97 -12.23 16.61 19.12
N GLY A 98 -12.27 15.62 18.24
CA GLY A 98 -11.92 15.79 16.82
C GLY A 98 -12.63 14.77 15.94
N PRO A 99 -12.24 14.65 14.65
CA PRO A 99 -12.83 13.66 13.74
C PRO A 99 -12.73 12.24 14.27
N HIS A 100 -11.72 11.96 15.10
CA HIS A 100 -11.47 10.66 15.72
C HIS A 100 -12.18 10.48 17.08
N GLY A 101 -13.10 11.38 17.46
CA GLY A 101 -13.85 11.34 18.72
C GLY A 101 -13.14 12.02 19.89
N PRO A 102 -13.50 11.64 21.14
CA PRO A 102 -12.86 12.17 22.35
C PRO A 102 -11.44 11.65 22.52
N GLY A 103 -10.64 12.39 23.29
CA GLY A 103 -9.27 12.03 23.61
C GLY A 103 -8.56 13.07 24.45
N ARG A 104 -7.24 12.94 24.55
CA ARG A 104 -6.37 13.89 25.26
C ARG A 104 -5.29 14.42 24.32
N ARG A 105 -5.01 15.72 24.46
CA ARG A 105 -3.95 16.41 23.73
C ARG A 105 -2.89 16.90 24.70
N HIS A 106 -1.66 16.44 24.50
CA HIS A 106 -0.48 16.84 25.22
C HIS A 106 0.38 17.72 24.31
N THR A 107 0.71 18.92 24.77
CA THR A 107 1.62 19.82 24.04
C THR A 107 2.88 20.00 24.85
N LEU A 108 4.01 19.55 24.31
CA LEU A 108 5.33 19.67 24.86
C LEU A 108 6.07 20.78 24.13
N ARG A 109 6.68 21.68 24.85
CA ARG A 109 7.59 22.69 24.30
C ARG A 109 8.98 22.45 24.84
N ALA A 110 9.95 22.52 23.95
CA ALA A 110 11.35 22.31 24.27
C ALA A 110 12.24 23.25 23.47
N THR A 111 13.44 23.47 23.91
CA THR A 111 14.41 24.37 23.25
C THR A 111 15.78 23.73 23.14
N ALA A 112 16.44 23.98 22.01
CA ALA A 112 17.85 23.65 21.81
C ALA A 112 18.47 24.74 20.93
N ASP A 113 19.66 25.25 21.32
CA ASP A 113 20.31 26.37 20.65
C ASP A 113 19.32 27.52 20.43
N ARG A 114 19.06 27.85 19.16
CA ARG A 114 18.09 28.86 18.71
C ARG A 114 16.85 28.26 18.04
N VAL A 115 16.49 27.04 18.41
CA VAL A 115 15.30 26.35 17.89
C VAL A 115 14.35 26.04 19.04
N GLU A 116 13.09 26.45 18.88
CA GLU A 116 12.00 25.98 19.73
C GLU A 116 11.33 24.80 19.02
N GLN A 117 11.21 23.67 19.70
CA GLN A 117 10.44 22.51 19.30
C GLN A 117 9.07 22.55 19.99
N ARG A 118 8.02 22.32 19.20
CA ARG A 118 6.66 22.10 19.71
C ARG A 118 6.16 20.77 19.21
N LEU A 119 6.01 19.82 20.13
CA LEU A 119 5.45 18.51 19.87
C LEU A 119 4.06 18.42 20.48
N THR A 120 3.05 18.11 19.66
CA THR A 120 1.68 17.87 20.10
C THR A 120 1.34 16.41 19.90
N VAL A 121 1.13 15.67 20.98
CA VAL A 121 0.70 14.27 20.98
C VAL A 121 -0.78 14.22 21.29
N THR A 122 -1.56 13.63 20.38
CA THR A 122 -3.01 13.43 20.56
C THR A 122 -3.30 11.94 20.64
N LEU A 123 -3.98 11.55 21.73
CA LEU A 123 -4.38 10.18 22.02
C LEU A 123 -5.90 10.12 22.00
N PHE A 124 -6.48 9.36 21.06
CA PHE A 124 -7.92 9.23 20.92
C PHE A 124 -8.39 7.90 21.52
N ASP A 125 -9.48 7.94 22.29
CA ASP A 125 -10.01 6.77 23.03
C ASP A 125 -10.42 5.63 22.09
N ARG A 126 -10.85 5.94 20.87
CA ARG A 126 -11.23 4.98 19.83
C ARG A 126 -10.05 4.21 19.20
N TYR A 127 -8.82 4.67 19.41
CA TYR A 127 -7.62 4.11 18.82
C TYR A 127 -6.59 3.71 19.88
N PRO A 128 -6.90 2.71 20.74
CA PRO A 128 -5.94 2.26 21.74
C PRO A 128 -4.66 1.73 21.06
N GLY A 129 -3.52 2.07 21.61
CA GLY A 129 -2.22 1.73 21.05
C GLY A 129 -1.67 2.74 20.03
N LEU A 130 -2.43 3.77 19.65
CA LEU A 130 -2.07 4.76 18.63
C LEU A 130 -1.92 6.17 19.21
N ALA A 131 -0.91 6.90 18.73
CA ALA A 131 -0.71 8.33 18.97
C ALA A 131 -0.57 9.08 17.65
N LEU A 132 -1.20 10.25 17.53
CA LEU A 132 -0.96 11.22 16.46
C LEU A 132 -0.02 12.32 16.99
N MET A 133 1.05 12.59 16.26
CA MET A 133 2.11 13.50 16.65
C MET A 133 2.27 14.62 15.63
N ALA A 134 1.96 15.86 16.01
CA ALA A 134 2.22 17.05 15.19
C ALA A 134 3.45 17.77 15.72
N LEU A 135 4.46 17.93 14.87
CA LEU A 135 5.76 18.48 15.21
C LEU A 135 6.05 19.76 14.43
N ALA A 136 6.51 20.78 15.15
CA ALA A 136 6.92 22.04 14.54
C ALA A 136 8.22 22.56 15.17
N TYR A 137 9.05 23.19 14.34
CA TYR A 137 10.30 23.83 14.75
C TYR A 137 10.26 25.31 14.38
N ARG A 138 10.52 26.19 15.35
CA ARG A 138 10.61 27.63 15.14
C ARG A 138 12.05 28.10 15.32
N ASN A 139 12.55 28.87 14.34
CA ASN A 139 13.82 29.56 14.48
C ASN A 139 13.65 30.75 15.42
N THR A 140 14.22 30.70 16.62
CA THR A 140 14.22 31.78 17.61
C THR A 140 15.48 32.65 17.57
N GLY A 141 16.42 32.32 16.68
CA GLY A 141 17.64 33.08 16.45
C GLY A 141 17.43 34.29 15.53
N ALA A 142 18.45 35.15 15.45
CA ALA A 142 18.45 36.36 14.61
C ALA A 142 18.93 36.09 13.17
N ALA A 143 19.45 34.90 12.85
CA ALA A 143 19.93 34.52 11.52
C ALA A 143 19.11 33.36 10.93
N PRO A 144 19.04 33.23 9.60
CA PRO A 144 18.42 32.07 8.96
C PRO A 144 19.05 30.76 9.40
N LEU A 145 18.27 29.69 9.44
CA LEU A 145 18.68 28.33 9.76
C LEU A 145 18.56 27.48 8.51
N ALA A 146 19.68 27.03 7.95
CA ALA A 146 19.72 26.16 6.80
C ALA A 146 19.59 24.69 7.24
N ILE A 147 18.46 24.06 6.95
CA ILE A 147 18.11 22.70 7.32
C ILE A 147 18.35 21.79 6.12
N ALA A 148 19.10 20.71 6.27
CA ALA A 148 19.34 19.69 5.25
C ALA A 148 18.28 18.58 5.30
N GLY A 149 17.60 18.42 6.43
CA GLY A 149 16.56 17.40 6.61
C GLY A 149 16.15 17.27 8.08
N TRP A 150 15.22 16.34 8.31
CA TRP A 150 14.68 16.06 9.64
C TRP A 150 14.27 14.59 9.77
N HIS A 151 14.11 14.13 11.01
CA HIS A 151 13.36 12.91 11.31
C HIS A 151 12.38 13.10 12.46
N ALA A 152 11.33 12.27 12.47
CA ALA A 152 10.29 12.25 13.49
C ALA A 152 9.89 10.79 13.80
N ALA A 153 9.53 10.53 15.06
CA ALA A 153 9.13 9.21 15.54
C ALA A 153 10.14 8.10 15.17
N MET A 154 11.43 8.44 15.15
CA MET A 154 12.50 7.50 14.84
C MET A 154 12.84 6.65 16.06
N HIS A 155 12.65 5.33 15.97
CA HIS A 155 12.84 4.41 17.08
C HIS A 155 13.49 3.10 16.64
N ASP A 156 14.25 2.48 17.54
CA ASP A 156 14.82 1.15 17.37
C ASP A 156 13.94 0.14 18.13
N LEU A 157 13.12 -0.64 17.41
CA LEU A 157 12.43 -1.80 17.97
C LEU A 157 13.49 -2.80 18.47
N LEU A 158 13.56 -3.01 19.77
CA LEU A 158 14.56 -3.88 20.42
C LEU A 158 14.54 -5.28 19.80
N SER A 159 15.72 -5.86 19.62
CA SER A 159 15.88 -7.18 19.01
C SER A 159 15.18 -8.28 19.80
N HIS A 160 14.79 -9.35 19.09
CA HIS A 160 14.19 -10.55 19.66
C HIS A 160 14.92 -11.80 19.10
N PRO A 161 15.09 -12.89 19.89
CA PRO A 161 15.82 -14.09 19.43
C PRO A 161 15.26 -14.72 18.15
N LYS A 162 13.96 -14.59 17.90
CA LYS A 162 13.30 -15.09 16.66
C LYS A 162 13.35 -14.08 15.50
N GLY A 163 14.07 -12.95 15.64
CA GLY A 163 14.15 -11.90 14.63
C GLY A 163 12.92 -11.00 14.57
N ALA A 164 12.85 -10.23 13.49
CA ALA A 164 11.75 -9.33 13.17
C ALA A 164 11.41 -9.41 11.69
N TRP A 165 10.20 -8.95 11.34
CA TRP A 165 9.73 -8.74 9.98
C TRP A 165 9.37 -7.27 9.78
N SER A 166 9.36 -6.83 8.53
CA SER A 166 8.96 -5.47 8.17
C SER A 166 7.94 -5.46 7.03
N PHE A 167 7.06 -4.46 7.06
CA PHE A 167 6.24 -4.04 5.92
C PHE A 167 6.77 -2.72 5.40
N ALA A 168 6.98 -2.65 4.08
CA ALA A 168 7.42 -1.47 3.35
C ALA A 168 6.45 -1.17 2.22
N GLY A 169 5.77 -0.02 2.31
CA GLY A 169 4.73 0.37 1.35
C GLY A 169 5.22 1.13 0.13
N ALA A 170 6.53 1.39 -0.02
CA ALA A 170 7.06 2.14 -1.16
C ALA A 170 7.18 1.30 -2.42
N SER A 171 7.01 1.94 -3.57
CA SER A 171 7.27 1.38 -4.89
C SER A 171 8.75 1.21 -5.17
N TYR A 172 9.12 0.07 -5.82
CA TYR A 172 10.50 -0.23 -6.23
C TYR A 172 10.55 -0.91 -7.60
N PRO A 173 11.55 -0.58 -8.45
CA PRO A 173 11.67 -1.17 -9.77
C PRO A 173 11.87 -2.70 -9.77
N ASP A 174 12.37 -3.28 -8.69
CA ASP A 174 12.63 -4.71 -8.55
C ASP A 174 11.42 -5.55 -8.13
N ARG A 175 10.24 -4.92 -7.98
CA ARG A 175 8.96 -5.59 -7.62
C ARG A 175 9.09 -6.52 -6.42
N ARG A 176 9.88 -6.09 -5.42
CA ARG A 176 10.15 -6.89 -4.22
C ARG A 176 8.90 -7.16 -3.40
N ASP A 177 8.98 -8.16 -2.55
CA ASP A 177 7.92 -8.40 -1.55
C ASP A 177 7.78 -7.19 -0.62
N TRP A 178 6.55 -6.79 -0.33
CA TRP A 178 6.27 -5.69 0.59
C TRP A 178 6.53 -6.07 2.04
N ILE A 179 6.59 -7.35 2.32
CA ILE A 179 6.79 -7.94 3.64
C ILE A 179 8.04 -8.80 3.58
N GLN A 180 9.03 -8.47 4.40
CA GLN A 180 10.33 -9.13 4.38
C GLN A 180 10.85 -9.37 5.79
N PRO A 181 11.63 -10.45 6.03
CA PRO A 181 12.37 -10.60 7.28
C PRO A 181 13.48 -9.56 7.37
N VAL A 182 13.63 -8.97 8.57
CA VAL A 182 14.71 -8.03 8.86
C VAL A 182 15.96 -8.82 9.22
N VAL A 183 16.84 -8.99 8.25
CA VAL A 183 18.10 -9.72 8.40
C VAL A 183 19.29 -8.76 8.60
N ALA A 184 20.46 -9.30 8.91
CA ALA A 184 21.67 -8.50 9.04
C ALA A 184 21.96 -7.73 7.74
N GLY A 185 22.19 -6.42 7.86
CA GLY A 185 22.41 -5.52 6.72
C GLY A 185 21.15 -5.07 5.98
N PHE A 186 19.95 -5.43 6.48
CA PHE A 186 18.70 -4.96 5.89
C PHE A 186 18.59 -3.44 5.93
N GLN A 187 18.30 -2.83 4.78
CA GLN A 187 18.10 -1.40 4.61
C GLN A 187 17.08 -1.14 3.53
N GLN A 188 16.04 -0.40 3.86
CA GLN A 188 15.04 0.12 2.92
C GLN A 188 14.78 1.59 3.25
N ALA A 189 14.93 2.46 2.26
CA ALA A 189 14.66 3.90 2.43
C ALA A 189 13.16 4.18 2.47
N ASN A 190 12.35 3.42 1.75
CA ASN A 190 10.90 3.59 1.60
C ASN A 190 10.53 5.04 1.27
N TYR A 191 11.19 5.60 0.26
CA TYR A 191 10.94 6.96 -0.19
C TYR A 191 9.60 7.04 -0.91
N MET A 192 8.73 7.96 -0.48
CA MET A 192 7.36 8.13 -1.01
C MET A 192 7.28 9.05 -2.23
N GLY A 193 8.38 9.64 -2.69
CA GLY A 193 8.49 10.31 -3.98
C GLY A 193 8.90 9.33 -5.08
N MET A 194 9.14 9.83 -6.29
CA MET A 194 9.71 9.04 -7.38
C MET A 194 11.14 8.60 -7.02
N ASN A 195 11.40 7.29 -7.09
CA ASN A 195 12.70 6.66 -6.82
C ASN A 195 13.36 6.07 -8.08
N GLY A 196 12.73 6.24 -9.22
CA GLY A 196 13.16 5.89 -10.57
C GLY A 196 12.38 6.73 -11.56
N SER A 197 12.57 6.55 -12.86
CA SER A 197 11.95 7.39 -13.90
C SER A 197 10.42 7.31 -13.90
N ASP A 198 9.85 6.18 -13.47
CA ASP A 198 8.44 5.87 -13.50
C ASP A 198 7.95 5.11 -12.24
N TYR A 199 8.82 4.93 -11.25
CA TYR A 199 8.46 4.30 -9.97
C TYR A 199 8.40 5.35 -8.86
N GLY A 200 7.37 5.29 -8.04
CA GLY A 200 7.22 6.23 -6.93
C GLY A 200 5.97 5.98 -6.11
N GLY A 201 5.81 6.78 -5.06
CA GLY A 201 4.65 6.72 -4.17
C GLY A 201 4.58 5.44 -3.35
N GLY A 202 3.38 5.13 -2.89
CA GLY A 202 3.10 3.95 -2.08
C GLY A 202 2.18 4.22 -0.89
N THR A 203 2.15 3.28 0.05
CA THR A 203 1.44 3.42 1.33
C THR A 203 2.38 4.04 2.36
N PRO A 204 2.09 5.24 2.90
CA PRO A 204 3.03 5.97 3.76
C PRO A 204 3.02 5.46 5.20
N VAL A 205 3.22 4.15 5.38
CA VAL A 205 3.34 3.46 6.66
C VAL A 205 4.46 2.44 6.57
N ALA A 206 5.37 2.44 7.53
CA ALA A 206 6.31 1.35 7.77
C ALA A 206 5.92 0.63 9.06
N VAL A 207 6.09 -0.69 9.07
CA VAL A 207 5.81 -1.53 10.24
C VAL A 207 7.00 -2.44 10.46
N ALA A 208 7.43 -2.58 11.71
CA ALA A 208 8.34 -3.64 12.13
C ALA A 208 7.70 -4.42 13.29
N TRP A 209 7.72 -5.75 13.20
CA TRP A 209 7.14 -6.60 14.25
C TRP A 209 8.02 -7.81 14.52
N ARG A 210 7.90 -8.29 15.74
CA ARG A 210 8.50 -9.51 16.28
C ARG A 210 7.36 -10.37 16.89
N PRO A 211 7.60 -11.60 17.37
CA PRO A 211 6.52 -12.51 17.78
C PRO A 211 5.59 -11.96 18.86
N ASP A 212 6.09 -11.08 19.71
CA ASP A 212 5.36 -10.58 20.89
C ASP A 212 4.79 -9.17 20.72
N ALA A 213 5.38 -8.34 19.83
CA ALA A 213 4.91 -6.97 19.58
C ALA A 213 5.56 -6.32 18.36
N GLY A 214 5.01 -5.18 17.93
CA GLY A 214 5.52 -4.37 16.83
C GLY A 214 5.29 -2.88 17.01
N ILE A 215 5.93 -2.11 16.14
CA ILE A 215 5.78 -0.66 16.02
C ILE A 215 5.44 -0.34 14.58
N ALA A 216 4.48 0.55 14.38
CA ALA A 216 4.18 1.17 13.09
C ALA A 216 4.40 2.68 13.16
N VAL A 217 4.96 3.24 12.09
CA VAL A 217 5.14 4.68 11.91
C VAL A 217 4.65 5.05 10.52
N GLY A 218 3.94 6.17 10.40
CA GLY A 218 3.47 6.69 9.12
C GLY A 218 3.05 8.14 9.23
N HIS A 219 2.68 8.78 8.13
CA HIS A 219 2.02 10.08 8.19
C HIS A 219 0.53 9.95 7.85
N VAL A 220 -0.28 10.86 8.45
CA VAL A 220 -1.73 10.89 8.24
C VAL A 220 -2.19 12.15 7.49
N ASP A 221 -1.31 12.76 6.72
CA ASP A 221 -1.71 13.85 5.82
C ASP A 221 -2.59 13.30 4.71
N THR A 222 -3.60 14.06 4.32
CA THR A 222 -4.58 13.65 3.31
C THR A 222 -4.08 13.78 1.88
N VAL A 223 -2.84 14.21 1.70
CA VAL A 223 -2.16 14.30 0.41
C VAL A 223 -0.80 13.59 0.47
N PRO A 224 -0.29 13.06 -0.64
CA PRO A 224 1.04 12.48 -0.70
C PRO A 224 2.12 13.48 -0.26
N ARG A 225 3.20 12.98 0.39
CA ARG A 225 4.32 13.80 0.85
C ARG A 225 5.65 13.21 0.42
N LEU A 226 6.63 14.08 0.13
CA LEU A 226 8.00 13.69 -0.18
C LEU A 226 8.78 13.38 1.11
N VAL A 227 8.52 12.20 1.65
CA VAL A 227 9.15 11.69 2.88
C VAL A 227 9.67 10.28 2.65
N SER A 228 10.53 9.82 3.55
CA SER A 228 10.99 8.44 3.64
C SER A 228 10.52 7.82 4.95
N LEU A 229 10.23 6.52 4.90
CA LEU A 229 9.94 5.71 6.08
C LEU A 229 11.03 4.62 6.22
N PRO A 230 12.27 4.99 6.56
CA PRO A 230 13.38 4.07 6.55
C PRO A 230 13.16 2.92 7.51
N VAL A 231 13.51 1.70 7.07
CA VAL A 231 13.64 0.53 7.93
C VAL A 231 15.02 -0.05 7.77
N SER A 232 15.73 -0.28 8.88
CA SER A 232 17.09 -0.80 8.85
C SER A 232 17.45 -1.60 10.09
N THR A 233 18.35 -2.59 9.90
CA THR A 233 18.94 -3.31 11.03
C THR A 233 19.91 -2.42 11.78
N GLN A 234 19.82 -2.41 13.10
CA GLN A 234 20.74 -1.75 14.04
C GLN A 234 21.33 -2.79 15.01
N PRO A 235 22.43 -2.49 15.68
CA PRO A 235 22.99 -3.38 16.70
C PRO A 235 21.99 -3.72 17.83
N THR A 236 21.07 -2.80 18.12
CA THR A 236 20.06 -2.93 19.19
C THR A 236 18.75 -3.52 18.71
N GLY A 237 18.49 -3.55 17.39
CA GLY A 237 17.21 -4.00 16.87
C GLY A 237 16.91 -3.50 15.46
N THR A 238 15.66 -3.13 15.22
CA THR A 238 15.17 -2.64 13.91
C THR A 238 14.76 -1.18 14.02
N ARG A 239 15.46 -0.30 13.32
CA ARG A 239 15.13 1.13 13.24
C ARG A 239 14.02 1.37 12.24
N LEU A 240 13.04 2.19 12.62
CA LEU A 240 12.01 2.73 11.74
C LEU A 240 11.59 4.13 12.20
N GLY A 241 11.07 4.92 11.27
CA GLY A 241 10.61 6.28 11.55
C GLY A 241 10.17 7.00 10.30
N LEU A 242 9.93 8.30 10.41
CA LEU A 242 9.63 9.20 9.31
C LEU A 242 10.78 10.20 9.14
N SER A 243 11.22 10.45 7.91
CA SER A 243 12.30 11.39 7.63
C SER A 243 12.11 12.13 6.30
N SER A 244 12.82 13.24 6.15
CA SER A 244 12.94 13.95 4.88
C SER A 244 14.35 14.52 4.75
N ASP A 245 14.89 14.42 3.54
CA ASP A 245 16.17 15.00 3.11
C ASP A 245 15.96 16.22 2.22
N GLN A 246 14.75 16.80 2.22
CA GLN A 246 14.46 18.01 1.46
C GLN A 246 15.03 19.23 2.18
N PRO A 247 16.00 19.93 1.56
CA PRO A 247 16.60 21.09 2.18
C PRO A 247 15.63 22.27 2.24
N THR A 248 15.67 23.01 3.35
CA THR A 248 14.88 24.23 3.51
C THR A 248 15.62 25.27 4.34
N THR A 249 15.26 26.54 4.17
CA THR A 249 15.82 27.64 4.98
C THR A 249 14.73 28.24 5.83
N LEU A 250 14.93 28.23 7.14
CA LEU A 250 14.00 28.76 8.11
C LEU A 250 14.44 30.16 8.54
N SER A 251 13.80 31.20 8.06
CA SER A 251 14.06 32.59 8.42
C SER A 251 13.87 32.83 9.93
N PRO A 252 14.48 33.89 10.49
CA PRO A 252 14.21 34.28 11.89
C PRO A 252 12.72 34.42 12.18
N GLY A 253 12.25 33.78 13.26
CA GLY A 253 10.84 33.78 13.66
C GLY A 253 9.93 32.82 12.87
N ALA A 254 10.36 32.29 11.74
CA ALA A 254 9.57 31.36 10.93
C ALA A 254 9.46 29.97 11.58
N THR A 255 8.44 29.21 11.17
CA THR A 255 8.14 27.88 11.70
C THR A 255 8.11 26.86 10.55
N LEU A 256 8.84 25.76 10.71
CA LEU A 256 8.71 24.54 9.89
C LEU A 256 7.73 23.61 10.58
N THR A 257 6.64 23.28 9.92
CA THR A 257 5.67 22.27 10.41
C THR A 257 5.87 20.99 9.60
N LEU A 258 6.05 19.87 10.29
CA LEU A 258 6.21 18.56 9.65
C LEU A 258 4.85 17.90 9.40
N PRO A 259 4.77 16.89 8.53
CA PRO A 259 3.58 16.05 8.38
C PRO A 259 3.16 15.46 9.73
N THR A 260 1.84 15.34 9.94
CA THR A 260 1.33 14.70 11.17
C THR A 260 1.68 13.22 11.15
N THR A 261 2.51 12.80 12.10
CA THR A 261 2.99 11.42 12.22
C THR A 261 2.01 10.58 13.04
N MET A 262 1.74 9.38 12.59
CA MET A 262 1.12 8.32 13.36
C MET A 262 2.21 7.41 13.92
N ILE A 263 2.14 7.08 15.21
CA ILE A 263 2.91 5.99 15.81
C ILE A 263 1.94 5.04 16.50
N MET A 264 2.15 3.73 16.34
CA MET A 264 1.31 2.71 16.94
C MET A 264 2.16 1.57 17.47
N VAL A 265 1.84 1.10 18.69
CA VAL A 265 2.32 -0.18 19.21
C VAL A 265 1.23 -1.22 19.04
N HIS A 266 1.61 -2.44 18.66
CA HIS A 266 0.63 -3.49 18.35
C HIS A 266 1.16 -4.89 18.67
N ARG A 267 0.26 -5.85 18.80
CA ARG A 267 0.54 -7.27 18.74
C ARG A 267 0.11 -7.79 17.37
N GLY A 268 0.78 -8.85 16.91
CA GLY A 268 0.55 -9.38 15.58
C GLY A 268 1.35 -8.65 14.50
N ASP A 269 1.07 -8.97 13.25
CA ASP A 269 1.81 -8.46 12.09
C ASP A 269 1.30 -7.09 11.57
N HIS A 270 1.67 -6.73 10.36
CA HIS A 270 1.34 -5.47 9.68
C HIS A 270 -0.16 -5.22 9.49
N PHE A 271 -1.02 -6.26 9.54
CA PHE A 271 -2.46 -6.10 9.29
C PHE A 271 -3.12 -5.11 10.27
N ARG A 272 -2.86 -5.27 11.57
CA ARG A 272 -3.50 -4.41 12.60
C ARG A 272 -3.18 -2.92 12.45
N PRO A 273 -1.92 -2.50 12.33
CA PRO A 273 -1.63 -1.09 12.16
C PRO A 273 -2.14 -0.52 10.83
N LEU A 274 -2.14 -1.29 9.73
CA LEU A 274 -2.68 -0.83 8.46
C LEU A 274 -4.22 -0.69 8.51
N ASP A 275 -4.95 -1.60 9.16
CA ASP A 275 -6.39 -1.44 9.37
C ASP A 275 -6.71 -0.23 10.26
N SER A 276 -5.91 0.02 11.30
CA SER A 276 -6.04 1.22 12.13
C SER A 276 -5.76 2.50 11.32
N TYR A 277 -4.72 2.47 10.50
CA TYR A 277 -4.38 3.57 9.59
C TYR A 277 -5.54 3.86 8.61
N ARG A 278 -6.09 2.82 7.95
CA ARG A 278 -7.27 2.94 7.09
C ARG A 278 -8.43 3.65 7.78
N ARG A 279 -8.76 3.24 9.02
CA ARG A 279 -9.86 3.85 9.78
C ARG A 279 -9.60 5.31 10.13
N VAL A 280 -8.38 5.64 10.56
CA VAL A 280 -7.96 7.03 10.81
C VAL A 280 -8.08 7.87 9.55
N MET A 281 -7.63 7.35 8.40
CA MET A 281 -7.65 8.07 7.14
C MET A 281 -9.06 8.20 6.56
N ALA A 282 -9.93 7.20 6.76
CA ALA A 282 -11.34 7.28 6.37
C ALA A 282 -12.07 8.41 7.11
N GLU A 283 -11.82 8.59 8.41
CA GLU A 283 -12.36 9.71 9.21
C GLU A 283 -11.76 11.07 8.78
N ARG A 284 -10.67 11.08 8.03
CA ARG A 284 -10.07 12.26 7.40
C ARG A 284 -10.50 12.47 5.94
N GLY A 285 -11.44 11.65 5.45
CA GLY A 285 -12.01 11.78 4.11
C GLY A 285 -11.38 10.88 3.03
N LEU A 286 -10.43 10.02 3.38
CA LEU A 286 -9.80 9.07 2.46
C LEU A 286 -10.29 7.65 2.73
N ALA A 287 -11.49 7.33 2.24
CA ALA A 287 -12.10 6.01 2.31
C ALA A 287 -12.20 5.37 0.91
N ALA A 288 -12.13 4.06 0.85
CA ALA A 288 -12.50 3.33 -0.36
C ALA A 288 -13.97 3.64 -0.71
N PRO A 289 -14.30 3.76 -2.01
CA PRO A 289 -15.68 4.02 -2.44
C PRO A 289 -16.58 2.81 -2.21
N GLU A 290 -17.90 3.00 -2.40
CA GLU A 290 -18.83 1.89 -2.47
C GLU A 290 -18.46 0.92 -3.61
N VAL A 291 -18.58 -0.38 -3.32
CA VAL A 291 -18.19 -1.44 -4.23
C VAL A 291 -19.44 -2.01 -4.92
N PRO A 292 -19.58 -1.83 -6.23
CA PRO A 292 -20.68 -2.48 -6.98
C PRO A 292 -20.50 -3.99 -6.97
N GLN A 293 -21.62 -4.73 -7.02
CA GLN A 293 -21.61 -6.20 -7.04
C GLN A 293 -20.74 -6.78 -8.16
N ALA A 294 -20.68 -6.09 -9.28
CA ALA A 294 -19.88 -6.48 -10.43
C ALA A 294 -18.36 -6.51 -10.15
N SER A 295 -17.88 -5.78 -9.13
CA SER A 295 -16.47 -5.81 -8.73
C SER A 295 -16.03 -7.17 -8.18
N TYR A 296 -16.96 -8.02 -7.76
CA TYR A 296 -16.69 -9.37 -7.26
C TYR A 296 -16.83 -10.47 -8.31
N ALA A 297 -17.09 -10.10 -9.56
CA ALA A 297 -17.26 -11.07 -10.62
C ALA A 297 -15.91 -11.58 -11.17
N PRO A 298 -15.78 -12.89 -11.47
CA PRO A 298 -14.57 -13.48 -12.04
C PRO A 298 -14.20 -12.88 -13.40
N ILE A 299 -12.89 -12.78 -13.67
CA ILE A 299 -12.35 -12.02 -14.79
C ILE A 299 -11.62 -12.93 -15.79
N TRP A 300 -11.91 -12.74 -17.09
CA TRP A 300 -11.03 -13.14 -18.18
C TRP A 300 -10.39 -11.90 -18.80
N CYS A 301 -9.05 -11.92 -18.94
CA CYS A 301 -8.28 -10.86 -19.56
C CYS A 301 -7.71 -11.32 -20.89
N ALA A 302 -7.90 -10.50 -21.93
CA ALA A 302 -7.42 -10.82 -23.27
C ALA A 302 -5.87 -10.70 -23.42
N TRP A 303 -5.15 -10.29 -22.37
CA TRP A 303 -3.68 -10.20 -22.39
C TRP A 303 -2.99 -11.53 -22.73
N GLY A 304 -3.70 -12.65 -22.68
CA GLY A 304 -3.19 -13.92 -23.21
C GLY A 304 -2.85 -13.86 -24.71
N TYR A 305 -3.45 -12.95 -25.46
CA TYR A 305 -3.15 -12.66 -26.88
C TYR A 305 -2.08 -11.57 -27.06
N GLU A 306 -1.68 -10.90 -25.97
CA GLU A 306 -0.81 -9.72 -25.97
C GLU A 306 -1.29 -8.64 -26.96
N ARG A 307 -0.38 -7.75 -27.42
CA ARG A 307 -0.72 -6.66 -28.34
C ARG A 307 -1.09 -7.12 -29.77
N ASN A 308 -0.81 -8.38 -30.15
CA ASN A 308 -0.98 -8.87 -31.51
C ASN A 308 -2.32 -9.56 -31.78
N PHE A 309 -3.31 -9.31 -30.96
CA PHE A 309 -4.65 -9.89 -31.11
C PHE A 309 -5.40 -9.41 -32.36
N THR A 310 -6.37 -10.22 -32.80
CA THR A 310 -7.48 -9.78 -33.65
C THR A 310 -8.78 -9.76 -32.84
N THR A 311 -9.71 -8.88 -33.21
CA THR A 311 -11.04 -8.84 -32.57
C THR A 311 -11.78 -10.17 -32.68
N ALA A 312 -11.60 -10.88 -33.80
CA ALA A 312 -12.20 -12.21 -34.04
C ALA A 312 -11.66 -13.25 -33.03
N GLN A 313 -10.36 -13.29 -32.73
CA GLN A 313 -9.77 -14.19 -31.72
C GLN A 313 -10.39 -13.95 -30.35
N ILE A 314 -10.44 -12.69 -29.91
CA ILE A 314 -11.01 -12.36 -28.60
C ILE A 314 -12.48 -12.76 -28.53
N LEU A 315 -13.29 -12.37 -29.53
CA LEU A 315 -14.71 -12.70 -29.55
C LEU A 315 -14.99 -14.21 -29.62
N ALA A 316 -14.15 -14.99 -30.31
CA ALA A 316 -14.25 -16.44 -30.36
C ALA A 316 -13.94 -17.12 -29.00
N THR A 317 -13.17 -16.48 -28.13
CA THR A 317 -12.84 -16.99 -26.79
C THR A 317 -13.99 -16.78 -25.79
N LEU A 318 -14.83 -15.77 -25.97
CA LEU A 318 -15.87 -15.40 -24.98
C LEU A 318 -16.81 -16.53 -24.59
N PRO A 319 -17.35 -17.37 -25.52
CA PRO A 319 -18.22 -18.49 -25.16
C PRO A 319 -17.50 -19.47 -24.20
N LYS A 320 -16.20 -19.72 -24.41
CA LYS A 320 -15.39 -20.58 -23.56
C LYS A 320 -15.17 -19.94 -22.18
N ALA A 321 -14.80 -18.67 -22.12
CA ALA A 321 -14.66 -17.92 -20.87
C ALA A 321 -15.97 -17.92 -20.07
N LYS A 322 -17.09 -17.66 -20.74
CA LYS A 322 -18.44 -17.71 -20.13
C LYS A 322 -18.79 -19.10 -19.58
N SER A 323 -18.44 -20.17 -20.33
CA SER A 323 -18.71 -21.55 -19.89
C SER A 323 -17.95 -21.94 -18.62
N LEU A 324 -16.80 -21.34 -18.37
CA LEU A 324 -16.04 -21.47 -17.11
C LEU A 324 -16.62 -20.64 -15.95
N GLY A 325 -17.60 -19.76 -16.22
CA GLY A 325 -18.21 -18.90 -15.20
C GLY A 325 -17.51 -17.56 -15.02
N LEU A 326 -16.65 -17.16 -15.96
CA LEU A 326 -16.06 -15.82 -16.00
C LEU A 326 -17.10 -14.82 -16.51
N GLU A 327 -17.10 -13.61 -15.94
CA GLU A 327 -18.14 -12.61 -16.20
C GLU A 327 -17.59 -11.32 -16.82
N TRP A 328 -16.36 -10.94 -16.50
CA TRP A 328 -15.68 -9.83 -17.15
C TRP A 328 -14.86 -10.32 -18.34
N ALA A 329 -14.87 -9.53 -19.41
CA ALA A 329 -13.96 -9.65 -20.54
C ALA A 329 -13.17 -8.33 -20.64
N VAL A 330 -11.89 -8.40 -20.35
CA VAL A 330 -10.98 -7.24 -20.40
C VAL A 330 -10.30 -7.22 -21.76
N LEU A 331 -10.55 -6.16 -22.56
CA LEU A 331 -9.68 -5.82 -23.68
C LEU A 331 -8.46 -5.09 -23.13
N ASP A 332 -7.34 -5.79 -23.12
CA ASP A 332 -6.08 -5.29 -22.58
C ASP A 332 -5.33 -4.38 -23.58
N ASP A 333 -4.08 -4.04 -23.29
CA ASP A 333 -3.22 -3.19 -24.09
C ASP A 333 -3.13 -3.62 -25.58
N GLY A 334 -2.99 -2.64 -26.47
CA GLY A 334 -2.81 -2.85 -27.91
C GLY A 334 -4.04 -2.55 -28.77
N TRP A 335 -5.12 -1.98 -28.23
CA TRP A 335 -6.26 -1.47 -28.98
C TRP A 335 -6.00 -0.07 -29.57
N GLN A 336 -5.07 0.66 -28.98
CA GLN A 336 -4.64 2.02 -29.33
C GLN A 336 -3.38 2.01 -30.21
N THR A 337 -3.12 3.13 -30.87
CA THR A 337 -1.91 3.34 -31.65
C THR A 337 -0.74 3.90 -30.84
N SER A 338 -1.08 4.65 -29.77
CA SER A 338 -0.08 5.30 -28.89
C SER A 338 -0.74 5.74 -27.58
N GLU A 339 0.05 5.83 -26.52
CA GLU A 339 -0.29 6.53 -25.29
C GLU A 339 -0.36 8.04 -25.58
N GLY A 340 -1.28 8.71 -24.92
CA GLY A 340 -1.51 10.16 -25.09
C GLY A 340 -2.62 10.47 -26.08
N ASP A 341 -2.49 10.12 -27.36
CA ASP A 341 -3.54 10.34 -28.37
C ASP A 341 -4.73 9.41 -28.18
N TRP A 342 -4.50 8.17 -27.71
CA TRP A 342 -5.54 7.17 -27.49
C TRP A 342 -6.39 6.93 -28.73
N ALA A 343 -5.76 7.05 -29.89
CA ALA A 343 -6.42 6.77 -31.16
C ALA A 343 -6.58 5.25 -31.35
N VAL A 344 -7.75 4.83 -31.79
CA VAL A 344 -8.04 3.42 -32.04
C VAL A 344 -7.19 2.89 -33.19
N ASP A 345 -6.55 1.74 -33.02
CA ASP A 345 -5.78 1.05 -34.05
C ASP A 345 -6.73 0.58 -35.17
N ARG A 346 -6.66 1.25 -36.31
CA ARG A 346 -7.52 0.97 -37.48
C ARG A 346 -7.18 -0.32 -38.19
N THR A 347 -6.10 -0.96 -37.88
CA THR A 347 -5.79 -2.31 -38.40
C THR A 347 -6.64 -3.36 -37.71
N LYS A 348 -6.99 -3.15 -36.46
CA LYS A 348 -7.84 -4.03 -35.62
C LYS A 348 -9.30 -3.60 -35.61
N PHE A 349 -9.54 -2.29 -35.65
CA PHE A 349 -10.86 -1.65 -35.59
C PHE A 349 -10.99 -0.66 -36.74
N PRO A 350 -11.23 -1.15 -38.00
CA PRO A 350 -11.19 -0.31 -39.22
C PRO A 350 -12.10 0.92 -39.20
N ARG A 351 -13.24 0.85 -38.53
CA ARG A 351 -14.19 1.96 -38.41
C ARG A 351 -13.96 2.79 -37.15
N GLY A 352 -12.85 2.52 -36.39
CA GLY A 352 -12.50 3.26 -35.18
C GLY A 352 -13.53 3.11 -34.09
N ASP A 353 -14.04 4.24 -33.57
CA ASP A 353 -15.00 4.29 -32.45
C ASP A 353 -16.26 3.42 -32.67
N ALA A 354 -16.73 3.34 -33.89
CA ALA A 354 -17.89 2.49 -34.21
C ALA A 354 -17.60 0.99 -34.02
N ASP A 355 -16.36 0.55 -34.30
CA ASP A 355 -15.94 -0.82 -34.04
C ASP A 355 -15.69 -1.08 -32.55
N MET A 356 -15.14 -0.12 -31.80
CA MET A 356 -14.99 -0.22 -30.35
C MET A 356 -16.35 -0.39 -29.66
N LYS A 357 -17.34 0.42 -30.07
CA LYS A 357 -18.69 0.26 -29.57
C LYS A 357 -19.30 -1.12 -29.96
N ALA A 358 -19.18 -1.53 -31.22
CA ALA A 358 -19.66 -2.82 -31.66
C ALA A 358 -18.97 -3.99 -30.93
N PHE A 359 -17.70 -3.85 -30.61
CA PHE A 359 -16.95 -4.86 -29.84
C PHE A 359 -17.46 -4.96 -28.40
N ALA A 360 -17.68 -3.84 -27.70
CA ALA A 360 -18.29 -3.83 -26.38
C ALA A 360 -19.71 -4.41 -26.39
N ASP A 361 -20.53 -4.09 -27.44
CA ASP A 361 -21.86 -4.64 -27.62
C ASP A 361 -21.82 -6.18 -27.85
N ALA A 362 -20.82 -6.66 -28.59
CA ALA A 362 -20.64 -8.11 -28.85
C ALA A 362 -20.28 -8.86 -27.57
N ILE A 363 -19.46 -8.29 -26.70
CA ILE A 363 -19.16 -8.86 -25.37
C ILE A 363 -20.44 -8.97 -24.54
N ARG A 364 -21.26 -7.90 -24.49
CA ARG A 364 -22.53 -7.91 -23.76
C ARG A 364 -23.52 -8.93 -24.34
N ALA A 365 -23.56 -9.09 -25.65
CA ALA A 365 -24.40 -10.09 -26.31
C ALA A 365 -24.05 -11.53 -25.92
N GLN A 366 -22.81 -11.79 -25.51
CA GLN A 366 -22.37 -13.06 -24.89
C GLN A 366 -22.71 -13.17 -23.40
N GLY A 367 -23.34 -12.14 -22.81
CA GLY A 367 -23.67 -12.08 -21.37
C GLY A 367 -22.45 -11.87 -20.48
N MET A 368 -21.41 -11.23 -21.01
CA MET A 368 -20.23 -10.81 -20.27
C MET A 368 -20.15 -9.27 -20.19
N LYS A 369 -19.35 -8.75 -19.29
CA LYS A 369 -19.16 -7.31 -19.05
C LYS A 369 -17.87 -6.84 -19.72
N PRO A 370 -17.90 -5.80 -20.60
CA PRO A 370 -16.71 -5.29 -21.24
C PRO A 370 -15.94 -4.35 -20.30
N ARG A 371 -14.62 -4.59 -20.14
CA ARG A 371 -13.67 -3.70 -19.44
C ARG A 371 -12.54 -3.35 -20.39
N LEU A 372 -12.03 -2.11 -20.33
CA LEU A 372 -10.94 -1.63 -21.19
C LEU A 372 -9.70 -1.31 -20.36
N TRP A 373 -8.55 -1.75 -20.85
CA TRP A 373 -7.23 -1.31 -20.37
C TRP A 373 -6.95 0.12 -20.83
N PHE A 374 -6.34 0.93 -19.97
CA PHE A 374 -6.05 2.33 -20.22
C PHE A 374 -4.91 2.80 -19.31
N SER A 375 -3.89 3.49 -19.86
CA SER A 375 -2.72 3.96 -19.11
C SER A 375 -2.61 5.49 -19.12
N PRO A 376 -3.31 6.21 -18.23
CA PRO A 376 -3.25 7.67 -18.18
C PRO A 376 -1.89 8.21 -17.77
N LEU A 377 -1.66 9.51 -18.02
CA LEU A 377 -0.46 10.30 -17.68
C LEU A 377 0.79 9.95 -18.48
N ALA A 378 0.78 8.96 -19.34
CA ALA A 378 1.84 8.71 -20.32
C ALA A 378 1.45 9.28 -21.68
N ALA A 379 2.40 9.88 -22.40
CA ALA A 379 2.22 10.34 -23.77
C ALA A 379 3.48 10.08 -24.61
N ASP A 380 3.30 9.37 -25.73
CA ASP A 380 4.40 8.95 -26.58
C ASP A 380 4.99 10.13 -27.38
N PRO A 381 6.31 10.13 -27.61
CA PRO A 381 6.93 11.08 -28.49
C PRO A 381 6.29 11.08 -29.90
N GLY A 382 6.01 12.26 -30.43
CA GLY A 382 5.46 12.43 -31.79
C GLY A 382 3.94 12.33 -31.89
N THR A 383 3.22 12.12 -30.79
CA THR A 383 1.75 12.18 -30.74
C THR A 383 1.23 13.56 -31.09
N ALA A 384 -0.03 13.62 -31.58
CA ALA A 384 -0.71 14.88 -31.84
C ALA A 384 -0.89 15.68 -30.54
N LEU A 385 -1.18 14.98 -29.44
CA LEU A 385 -1.29 15.58 -28.11
C LEU A 385 -0.06 16.40 -27.75
N LEU A 386 1.15 15.81 -27.84
CA LEU A 386 2.38 16.50 -27.46
C LEU A 386 2.80 17.59 -28.46
N ARG A 387 2.48 17.42 -29.75
CA ARG A 387 2.73 18.45 -30.75
C ARG A 387 1.87 19.69 -30.52
N ASP A 388 0.58 19.49 -30.22
CA ASP A 388 -0.42 20.55 -30.14
C ASP A 388 -0.51 21.13 -28.70
N HIS A 389 -0.14 20.34 -27.68
CA HIS A 389 -0.21 20.66 -26.25
C HIS A 389 1.07 20.29 -25.48
N PRO A 390 2.25 20.78 -25.88
CA PRO A 390 3.50 20.53 -25.16
C PRO A 390 3.48 21.11 -23.74
N ASP A 391 2.59 22.05 -23.47
CA ASP A 391 2.32 22.64 -22.17
C ASP A 391 1.76 21.62 -21.15
N MET A 392 1.22 20.47 -21.57
CA MET A 392 0.75 19.43 -20.66
C MET A 392 1.86 18.62 -19.99
N LEU A 393 3.10 18.71 -20.47
CA LEU A 393 4.22 17.93 -19.95
C LEU A 393 4.58 18.31 -18.52
N LEU A 394 4.87 17.30 -17.70
CA LEU A 394 5.56 17.48 -16.44
C LEU A 394 7.05 17.70 -16.74
N LEU A 395 7.58 18.86 -16.36
CA LEU A 395 8.97 19.21 -16.56
C LEU A 395 9.74 19.16 -15.24
N ASP A 396 10.98 18.68 -15.30
CA ASP A 396 11.93 18.74 -14.20
C ASP A 396 12.50 20.16 -14.01
N ARG A 397 13.41 20.32 -13.05
CA ARG A 397 14.02 21.62 -12.72
C ARG A 397 14.85 22.21 -13.87
N ASP A 398 15.39 21.37 -14.73
CA ASP A 398 16.23 21.76 -15.86
C ASP A 398 15.40 21.98 -17.15
N GLY A 399 14.09 21.79 -17.07
CA GLY A 399 13.13 21.96 -18.15
C GLY A 399 13.00 20.73 -19.06
N ALA A 400 13.60 19.60 -18.70
CA ALA A 400 13.41 18.34 -19.40
C ALA A 400 12.08 17.67 -19.03
N ALA A 401 11.45 17.01 -20.01
CA ALA A 401 10.24 16.23 -19.75
C ALA A 401 10.54 15.03 -18.87
N GLN A 402 9.71 14.80 -17.85
CA GLN A 402 9.80 13.60 -17.02
C GLN A 402 9.54 12.37 -17.89
N ASN A 403 10.46 11.42 -17.85
CA ASN A 403 10.37 10.19 -18.61
C ASN A 403 9.50 9.13 -17.88
N VAL A 404 8.75 8.35 -18.65
CA VAL A 404 8.09 7.10 -18.25
C VAL A 404 8.82 5.98 -19.02
N SER A 405 9.86 5.42 -18.42
CA SER A 405 10.86 4.58 -19.11
C SER A 405 10.31 3.28 -19.66
N TRP A 406 9.36 2.68 -18.95
CA TRP A 406 8.74 1.40 -19.35
C TRP A 406 7.95 1.52 -20.66
N TRP A 407 7.36 2.69 -20.91
CA TRP A 407 6.49 2.95 -22.05
C TRP A 407 7.20 3.75 -23.16
N ASP A 408 8.47 4.13 -22.97
CA ASP A 408 9.20 5.09 -23.83
C ASP A 408 8.43 6.41 -24.03
N SER A 409 7.68 6.83 -23.01
CA SER A 409 6.76 7.97 -23.04
C SER A 409 7.24 9.11 -22.15
N PHE A 410 6.55 10.25 -22.22
CA PHE A 410 6.69 11.36 -21.30
C PHE A 410 5.48 11.48 -20.37
N MET A 411 5.75 11.94 -19.15
CA MET A 411 4.71 12.13 -18.14
C MET A 411 3.98 13.45 -18.30
N LEU A 412 2.65 13.40 -18.24
CA LEU A 412 1.79 14.59 -18.17
C LEU A 412 1.58 15.01 -16.71
N CYS A 413 1.40 16.31 -16.46
CA CYS A 413 1.22 16.81 -15.10
C CYS A 413 -0.22 16.62 -14.61
N PRO A 414 -0.48 15.78 -13.60
CA PRO A 414 -1.84 15.52 -13.09
C PRO A 414 -2.50 16.75 -12.42
N ALA A 415 -1.69 17.73 -12.02
CA ALA A 415 -2.19 18.96 -11.39
C ALA A 415 -2.56 20.05 -12.40
N PHE A 416 -2.29 19.85 -13.69
CA PHE A 416 -2.62 20.80 -14.73
C PHE A 416 -4.05 20.56 -15.25
N PRO A 417 -4.99 21.51 -15.09
CA PRO A 417 -6.39 21.30 -15.43
C PRO A 417 -6.66 20.79 -16.86
N PRO A 418 -5.95 21.24 -17.92
CA PRO A 418 -6.13 20.69 -19.27
C PRO A 418 -5.85 19.18 -19.36
N VAL A 419 -4.87 18.65 -18.61
CA VAL A 419 -4.59 17.21 -18.52
C VAL A 419 -5.78 16.46 -17.91
N VAL A 420 -6.33 16.99 -16.82
CA VAL A 420 -7.53 16.40 -16.17
C VAL A 420 -8.71 16.36 -17.15
N GLU A 421 -9.00 17.44 -17.86
CA GLU A 421 -10.11 17.49 -18.82
C GLU A 421 -9.88 16.62 -20.05
N HIS A 422 -8.63 16.48 -20.52
CA HIS A 422 -8.27 15.54 -21.58
C HIS A 422 -8.66 14.11 -21.19
N TYR A 423 -8.25 13.64 -20.01
CA TYR A 423 -8.56 12.29 -19.56
C TYR A 423 -10.02 12.09 -19.19
N LYS A 424 -10.70 13.09 -18.66
CA LYS A 424 -12.17 13.04 -18.47
C LYS A 424 -12.90 12.87 -19.81
N ALA A 425 -12.39 13.48 -20.88
CA ALA A 425 -12.94 13.28 -22.23
C ALA A 425 -12.74 11.82 -22.69
N GLN A 426 -11.57 11.23 -22.45
CA GLN A 426 -11.36 9.80 -22.74
C GLN A 426 -12.31 8.90 -21.92
N ILE A 427 -12.54 9.19 -20.63
CA ILE A 427 -13.51 8.44 -19.82
C ILE A 427 -14.92 8.55 -20.40
N ARG A 428 -15.36 9.75 -20.84
CA ARG A 428 -16.67 9.93 -21.52
C ARG A 428 -16.75 9.07 -22.79
N ARG A 429 -15.69 9.06 -23.60
CA ARG A 429 -15.61 8.27 -24.83
C ARG A 429 -15.68 6.77 -24.52
N ILE A 430 -14.89 6.28 -23.56
CA ILE A 430 -14.80 4.84 -23.25
C ILE A 430 -16.10 4.31 -22.59
N ILE A 431 -16.54 4.96 -21.51
CA ILE A 431 -17.69 4.50 -20.75
C ILE A 431 -19.01 4.95 -21.42
N GLY A 432 -19.08 6.21 -21.88
CA GLY A 432 -20.29 6.78 -22.46
C GLY A 432 -20.54 6.34 -23.90
N ASP A 433 -19.59 6.62 -24.78
CA ASP A 433 -19.82 6.46 -26.22
C ASP A 433 -19.62 5.01 -26.67
N TRP A 434 -18.54 4.34 -26.20
CA TRP A 434 -18.27 2.93 -26.53
C TRP A 434 -19.04 1.96 -25.67
N GLY A 435 -19.43 2.36 -24.45
CA GLY A 435 -20.24 1.56 -23.54
C GLY A 435 -19.46 0.48 -22.81
N PHE A 436 -18.17 0.64 -22.54
CA PHE A 436 -17.47 -0.22 -21.61
C PHE A 436 -18.01 0.00 -20.19
N GLU A 437 -18.04 -1.06 -19.39
CA GLU A 437 -18.62 -1.05 -18.04
C GLU A 437 -17.55 -0.93 -16.94
N GLY A 438 -16.27 -0.92 -17.32
CA GLY A 438 -15.15 -0.77 -16.39
C GLY A 438 -13.86 -0.42 -17.09
N LEU A 439 -12.87 -0.05 -16.26
CA LEU A 439 -11.51 0.32 -16.66
C LEU A 439 -10.50 -0.50 -15.86
N LYS A 440 -9.43 -0.94 -16.53
CA LYS A 440 -8.16 -1.36 -15.92
C LYS A 440 -7.16 -0.25 -16.20
N LEU A 441 -6.91 0.61 -15.20
CA LEU A 441 -5.90 1.66 -15.26
C LEU A 441 -4.55 1.03 -14.88
N ASP A 442 -3.57 1.09 -15.77
CA ASP A 442 -2.34 0.29 -15.64
C ASP A 442 -1.08 1.13 -15.82
N GLY A 443 -0.04 0.78 -15.07
CA GLY A 443 1.28 1.37 -15.13
C GLY A 443 1.88 1.67 -13.76
N GLN A 444 3.19 1.41 -13.59
CA GLN A 444 3.90 1.72 -12.36
C GLN A 444 3.98 3.23 -12.07
N HIS A 445 3.96 4.06 -13.10
CA HIS A 445 3.95 5.52 -13.00
C HIS A 445 2.66 6.11 -12.42
N LEU A 446 1.63 5.29 -12.21
CA LEU A 446 0.34 5.73 -11.64
C LEU A 446 0.39 6.01 -10.13
N ASN A 447 1.41 5.52 -9.44
CA ASN A 447 1.53 5.63 -7.98
C ASN A 447 2.14 6.95 -7.51
N GLY A 448 2.95 7.59 -8.33
CA GLY A 448 3.62 8.82 -7.93
C GLY A 448 4.13 9.60 -9.13
N VAL A 449 4.32 10.89 -8.94
CA VAL A 449 4.87 11.81 -9.93
C VAL A 449 6.00 12.63 -9.32
N ALA A 450 6.85 13.22 -10.17
CA ALA A 450 7.88 14.14 -9.73
C ALA A 450 7.31 15.56 -9.46
N PRO A 451 8.03 16.43 -8.73
CA PRO A 451 7.74 17.87 -8.68
C PRO A 451 7.76 18.48 -10.07
N CYS A 452 6.74 19.27 -10.41
CA CYS A 452 6.59 19.88 -11.72
C CYS A 452 7.10 21.32 -11.74
N TYR A 453 8.07 21.60 -12.59
CA TYR A 453 8.65 22.95 -12.79
C TYR A 453 8.18 23.60 -14.10
N ASN A 454 7.16 23.07 -14.77
CA ASN A 454 6.65 23.66 -16.00
C ASN A 454 6.05 25.05 -15.73
N PRO A 455 6.62 26.12 -16.31
CA PRO A 455 6.16 27.49 -16.05
C PRO A 455 4.75 27.77 -16.55
N ALA A 456 4.24 26.98 -17.51
CA ALA A 456 2.89 27.13 -18.04
C ALA A 456 1.81 26.72 -17.01
N HIS A 457 2.16 25.93 -16.00
CA HIS A 457 1.20 25.42 -15.03
C HIS A 457 0.88 26.39 -13.89
N HIS A 458 1.75 27.39 -13.67
CA HIS A 458 1.61 28.40 -12.61
C HIS A 458 1.41 27.79 -11.20
N HIS A 459 2.02 26.62 -10.94
CA HIS A 459 1.99 26.01 -9.62
C HIS A 459 2.57 26.96 -8.57
N ALA A 460 1.93 27.09 -7.41
CA ALA A 460 2.49 27.87 -6.29
C ALA A 460 3.79 27.22 -5.76
N ARG A 461 3.90 25.89 -5.90
CA ARG A 461 5.06 25.07 -5.55
C ARG A 461 5.17 23.88 -6.52
N PRO A 462 6.38 23.45 -6.87
CA PRO A 462 6.55 22.28 -7.76
C PRO A 462 5.89 21.00 -7.23
N GLU A 463 5.79 20.85 -5.91
CA GLU A 463 5.19 19.67 -5.24
C GLU A 463 3.67 19.57 -5.42
N GLU A 464 3.01 20.57 -5.98
CA GLU A 464 1.56 20.50 -6.27
C GLU A 464 1.22 19.35 -7.22
N SER A 465 2.11 18.98 -8.14
CA SER A 465 1.93 17.83 -9.02
C SER A 465 1.73 16.53 -8.21
N ILE A 466 2.49 16.37 -7.12
CA ILE A 466 2.45 15.20 -6.25
C ILE A 466 1.18 15.23 -5.40
N GLU A 467 0.93 16.37 -4.74
CA GLU A 467 -0.18 16.53 -3.81
C GLU A 467 -1.55 16.40 -4.48
N ARG A 468 -1.64 16.75 -5.78
CA ARG A 468 -2.89 16.68 -6.56
C ARG A 468 -3.05 15.42 -7.39
N LEU A 469 -2.12 14.48 -7.33
CA LEU A 469 -2.26 13.21 -8.06
C LEU A 469 -3.55 12.46 -7.67
N GLN A 470 -3.90 12.45 -6.40
CA GLN A 470 -5.15 11.86 -5.94
C GLN A 470 -6.40 12.56 -6.48
N ASP A 471 -6.35 13.90 -6.65
CA ASP A 471 -7.46 14.67 -7.22
C ASP A 471 -7.68 14.30 -8.69
N PHE A 472 -6.60 14.06 -9.42
CA PHE A 472 -6.65 13.55 -10.79
C PHE A 472 -7.37 12.20 -10.87
N TRP A 473 -6.95 11.22 -10.05
CA TRP A 473 -7.60 9.90 -10.03
C TRP A 473 -9.06 9.98 -9.62
N LYS A 474 -9.36 10.80 -8.61
CA LYS A 474 -10.72 11.03 -8.15
C LYS A 474 -11.59 11.63 -9.25
N ALA A 475 -11.08 12.58 -10.03
CA ALA A 475 -11.79 13.19 -11.14
C ALA A 475 -12.14 12.18 -12.25
N LEU A 476 -11.23 11.25 -12.55
CA LEU A 476 -11.48 10.17 -13.52
C LEU A 476 -12.52 9.18 -12.99
N TYR A 477 -12.37 8.75 -11.73
CA TYR A 477 -13.33 7.87 -11.07
C TYR A 477 -14.74 8.49 -11.05
N ASP A 478 -14.87 9.74 -10.60
CA ASP A 478 -16.14 10.45 -10.51
C ASP A 478 -16.78 10.62 -11.91
N GLN A 479 -15.98 10.89 -12.94
CA GLN A 479 -16.47 10.96 -14.31
C GLN A 479 -17.04 9.60 -14.78
N ALA A 480 -16.36 8.50 -14.46
CA ALA A 480 -16.80 7.16 -14.85
C ALA A 480 -18.11 6.78 -14.17
N VAL A 481 -18.22 6.96 -12.83
CA VAL A 481 -19.40 6.61 -12.06
C VAL A 481 -20.57 7.57 -12.29
N ALA A 482 -20.32 8.81 -12.68
CA ALA A 482 -21.37 9.74 -13.10
C ALA A 482 -22.08 9.28 -14.40
N ILE A 483 -21.35 8.60 -15.29
CA ILE A 483 -21.91 8.03 -16.53
C ILE A 483 -22.55 6.67 -16.24
N ASN A 484 -21.82 5.80 -15.54
CA ASN A 484 -22.29 4.48 -15.16
C ASN A 484 -22.03 4.26 -13.65
N PRO A 485 -23.04 4.39 -12.78
CA PRO A 485 -22.91 4.18 -11.34
C PRO A 485 -22.40 2.78 -10.93
N GLN A 486 -22.47 1.80 -11.84
CA GLN A 486 -21.97 0.44 -11.64
C GLN A 486 -20.58 0.22 -12.26
N ALA A 487 -19.92 1.27 -12.75
CA ALA A 487 -18.61 1.16 -13.36
C ALA A 487 -17.58 0.57 -12.37
N VAL A 488 -16.81 -0.40 -12.86
CA VAL A 488 -15.71 -1.02 -12.09
C VAL A 488 -14.39 -0.43 -12.54
N ILE A 489 -13.72 0.24 -11.61
CA ILE A 489 -12.45 0.93 -11.84
C ILE A 489 -11.36 0.25 -11.03
N GLU A 490 -10.40 -0.32 -11.75
CA GLU A 490 -9.20 -0.97 -11.23
C GLU A 490 -8.00 -0.08 -11.49
N ILE A 491 -7.14 0.13 -10.49
CA ILE A 491 -5.81 0.73 -10.67
C ILE A 491 -4.79 -0.38 -10.46
N CYS A 492 -4.00 -0.68 -11.50
CA CYS A 492 -2.96 -1.70 -11.53
C CYS A 492 -1.58 -1.03 -11.59
N PRO A 493 -0.78 -1.05 -10.53
CA PRO A 493 0.56 -0.45 -10.54
C PRO A 493 1.63 -1.36 -11.17
N CYS A 494 1.23 -2.25 -12.08
CA CYS A 494 2.13 -3.07 -12.90
C CYS A 494 3.20 -3.82 -12.10
N GLY A 495 2.78 -4.57 -11.06
CA GLY A 495 3.64 -5.41 -10.22
C GLY A 495 4.17 -4.75 -8.95
N ASP A 496 3.96 -3.46 -8.78
CA ASP A 496 4.51 -2.68 -7.67
C ASP A 496 3.51 -2.45 -6.52
N SER A 497 3.92 -1.75 -5.47
CA SER A 497 3.05 -1.38 -4.35
C SER A 497 2.07 -0.28 -4.74
N PHE A 498 0.99 -0.14 -3.97
CA PHE A 498 -0.08 0.81 -4.24
C PHE A 498 0.10 2.12 -3.46
N ALA A 499 -0.16 3.24 -4.12
CA ALA A 499 -0.32 4.51 -3.44
C ALA A 499 -1.64 4.53 -2.65
N PHE A 500 -1.55 4.68 -1.33
CA PHE A 500 -2.74 4.71 -0.45
C PHE A 500 -3.72 5.80 -0.87
N HIS A 501 -3.21 6.96 -1.28
CA HIS A 501 -4.03 8.11 -1.66
C HIS A 501 -4.85 7.88 -2.96
N ASN A 502 -4.55 6.83 -3.73
CA ASN A 502 -5.34 6.43 -4.90
C ASN A 502 -6.56 5.57 -4.53
N ILE A 503 -6.61 5.00 -3.32
CA ILE A 503 -7.71 4.11 -2.87
C ILE A 503 -9.11 4.72 -3.05
N PRO A 504 -9.36 6.02 -2.78
CA PRO A 504 -10.68 6.62 -3.00
C PRO A 504 -11.15 6.67 -4.46
N ALA A 505 -10.28 6.32 -5.40
CA ALA A 505 -10.54 6.36 -6.84
C ALA A 505 -10.59 4.96 -7.49
N MET A 506 -10.69 3.89 -6.70
CA MET A 506 -10.81 2.52 -7.22
C MET A 506 -11.77 1.69 -6.41
N ASN A 507 -12.54 0.83 -7.06
CA ASN A 507 -13.47 -0.12 -6.44
C ASN A 507 -13.18 -1.57 -6.83
N ASN A 508 -12.01 -1.82 -7.41
CA ASN A 508 -11.43 -3.14 -7.68
C ASN A 508 -9.90 -3.01 -7.64
N THR A 509 -9.21 -4.04 -7.19
CA THR A 509 -7.76 -4.00 -6.94
C THR A 509 -7.13 -5.34 -7.31
N PRO A 510 -6.13 -5.40 -8.21
CA PRO A 510 -5.46 -6.64 -8.56
C PRO A 510 -4.27 -6.94 -7.64
N ALA A 511 -3.82 -8.20 -7.63
CA ALA A 511 -2.51 -8.57 -7.12
C ALA A 511 -1.38 -7.88 -7.90
N SER A 512 -1.68 -7.37 -9.06
CA SER A 512 -0.78 -6.62 -9.95
C SER A 512 0.48 -7.39 -10.27
N ASP A 513 0.46 -8.15 -11.36
CA ASP A 513 1.57 -8.99 -11.87
C ASP A 513 2.35 -9.71 -10.76
N PRO A 514 1.71 -10.56 -9.95
CA PRO A 514 2.39 -11.28 -8.90
C PRO A 514 3.39 -12.28 -9.51
N THR A 515 4.55 -12.41 -8.90
CA THR A 515 5.58 -13.35 -9.35
C THR A 515 5.51 -14.69 -8.63
N SER A 516 4.60 -14.84 -7.65
CA SER A 516 4.39 -16.09 -6.90
C SER A 516 3.04 -16.07 -6.19
N SER A 517 2.55 -17.26 -5.81
CA SER A 517 1.38 -17.43 -4.96
C SER A 517 1.53 -16.75 -3.58
N TRP A 518 2.76 -16.69 -3.07
CA TRP A 518 3.11 -15.94 -1.87
C TRP A 518 2.76 -14.45 -2.01
N GLN A 519 3.14 -13.82 -3.13
CA GLN A 519 2.79 -12.41 -3.38
C GLN A 519 1.28 -12.18 -3.46
N VAL A 520 0.52 -13.09 -4.07
CA VAL A 520 -0.95 -12.99 -4.09
C VAL A 520 -1.50 -12.93 -2.66
N ARG A 521 -1.03 -13.81 -1.76
CA ARG A 521 -1.50 -13.87 -0.38
C ARG A 521 -1.11 -12.65 0.43
N LEU A 522 0.16 -12.20 0.35
CA LEU A 522 0.64 -11.02 1.07
C LEU A 522 -0.03 -9.72 0.61
N LYS A 523 -0.12 -9.52 -0.70
CA LYS A 523 -0.81 -8.37 -1.28
C LYS A 523 -2.28 -8.39 -0.89
N GLY A 524 -2.94 -9.55 -0.96
CA GLY A 524 -4.33 -9.71 -0.54
C GLY A 524 -4.56 -9.35 0.93
N LYS A 525 -3.75 -9.86 1.84
CA LYS A 525 -3.82 -9.50 3.28
C LYS A 525 -3.63 -7.98 3.48
N THR A 526 -2.69 -7.38 2.78
CA THR A 526 -2.42 -5.94 2.84
C THR A 526 -3.63 -5.13 2.36
N PHE A 527 -4.26 -5.50 1.22
CA PHE A 527 -5.43 -4.80 0.72
C PHE A 527 -6.66 -4.96 1.61
N LYS A 528 -6.86 -6.15 2.18
CA LYS A 528 -7.92 -6.36 3.18
C LYS A 528 -7.73 -5.44 4.41
N ALA A 529 -6.49 -5.09 4.75
CA ALA A 529 -6.22 -4.08 5.79
C ALA A 529 -6.50 -2.65 5.31
N LEU A 530 -6.05 -2.28 4.09
CA LEU A 530 -6.08 -0.90 3.59
C LEU A 530 -7.44 -0.47 3.01
N MET A 531 -8.24 -1.39 2.47
CA MET A 531 -9.54 -1.10 1.86
C MET A 531 -10.73 -1.67 2.66
N GLY A 532 -10.47 -2.60 3.57
CA GLY A 532 -11.48 -3.25 4.41
C GLY A 532 -11.55 -4.77 4.20
N PRO A 533 -12.15 -5.51 5.14
CA PRO A 533 -12.08 -6.96 5.17
C PRO A 533 -12.72 -7.65 3.94
N SER A 534 -13.70 -7.02 3.32
CA SER A 534 -14.36 -7.48 2.08
C SER A 534 -13.88 -6.75 0.82
N ALA A 535 -12.69 -6.13 0.83
CA ALA A 535 -12.15 -5.45 -0.34
C ALA A 535 -12.14 -6.36 -1.58
N PRO A 536 -12.61 -5.89 -2.76
CA PRO A 536 -12.65 -6.65 -4.00
C PRO A 536 -11.25 -6.77 -4.61
N PHE A 537 -10.46 -7.66 -4.06
CA PHE A 537 -9.10 -7.96 -4.49
C PHE A 537 -9.13 -9.12 -5.50
N THR A 538 -8.43 -8.98 -6.63
CA THR A 538 -8.30 -10.03 -7.65
C THR A 538 -6.95 -10.71 -7.56
N GLY A 539 -6.91 -12.01 -7.83
CA GLY A 539 -5.67 -12.78 -7.90
C GLY A 539 -4.77 -12.39 -9.09
N ASP A 540 -5.29 -11.54 -9.98
CA ASP A 540 -4.66 -11.19 -11.25
C ASP A 540 -4.23 -12.44 -12.03
N HIS A 541 -3.17 -12.40 -12.78
CA HIS A 541 -2.69 -13.48 -13.65
C HIS A 541 -2.16 -14.70 -12.87
N VAL A 542 -3.03 -15.38 -12.11
CA VAL A 542 -2.63 -16.50 -11.24
C VAL A 542 -1.91 -17.62 -11.99
N GLU A 543 -2.24 -17.83 -13.27
CA GLU A 543 -1.57 -18.83 -14.11
C GLU A 543 -0.11 -18.48 -14.45
N LEU A 544 0.38 -17.34 -14.07
CA LEU A 544 1.79 -16.95 -14.15
C LEU A 544 2.60 -17.39 -12.94
N SER A 545 1.95 -17.80 -11.87
CA SER A 545 2.63 -18.36 -10.73
C SER A 545 3.28 -19.68 -11.11
N ASP A 546 4.32 -20.05 -10.42
CA ASP A 546 5.16 -21.21 -10.70
C ASP A 546 4.70 -22.49 -9.97
N ARG A 547 3.55 -22.46 -9.28
CA ARG A 547 3.10 -23.52 -8.40
C ARG A 547 1.63 -23.90 -8.61
N HIS A 548 1.28 -25.11 -8.20
CA HIS A 548 -0.09 -25.63 -8.30
C HIS A 548 -1.08 -25.02 -7.30
N ASP A 549 -0.63 -24.17 -6.38
CA ASP A 549 -1.43 -23.52 -5.33
C ASP A 549 -2.00 -22.15 -5.71
N ASP A 550 -1.89 -21.71 -6.94
CA ASP A 550 -2.32 -20.39 -7.42
C ASP A 550 -3.78 -20.07 -7.11
N PHE A 551 -4.68 -20.94 -7.53
CA PHE A 551 -6.10 -20.77 -7.24
C PHE A 551 -6.44 -21.03 -5.77
N ALA A 552 -5.70 -21.93 -5.10
CA ALA A 552 -5.85 -22.14 -3.67
C ALA A 552 -5.47 -20.87 -2.88
N SER A 553 -4.39 -20.18 -3.29
CA SER A 553 -3.99 -18.88 -2.72
C SER A 553 -5.04 -17.80 -2.99
N THR A 554 -5.53 -17.69 -4.22
CA THR A 554 -6.63 -16.78 -4.59
C THR A 554 -7.87 -17.02 -3.72
N TYR A 555 -8.31 -18.28 -3.63
CA TYR A 555 -9.48 -18.65 -2.83
C TYR A 555 -9.26 -18.38 -1.33
N GLY A 556 -8.14 -18.81 -0.77
CA GLY A 556 -7.88 -18.76 0.67
C GLY A 556 -7.71 -17.36 1.24
N ILE A 557 -7.28 -16.38 0.41
CA ILE A 557 -7.23 -14.97 0.79
C ILE A 557 -8.55 -14.23 0.49
N GLY A 558 -9.54 -14.91 -0.06
CA GLY A 558 -10.79 -14.28 -0.50
C GLY A 558 -10.57 -13.33 -1.66
N ALA A 559 -9.70 -13.69 -2.60
CA ALA A 559 -9.53 -12.96 -3.85
C ALA A 559 -10.50 -13.46 -4.93
N ILE A 560 -10.75 -12.61 -5.89
CA ILE A 560 -11.60 -12.89 -7.06
C ILE A 560 -10.73 -13.59 -8.11
N PRO A 561 -11.17 -14.74 -8.68
CA PRO A 561 -10.43 -15.39 -9.76
C PRO A 561 -10.30 -14.49 -11.00
N SER A 562 -9.08 -14.36 -11.48
CA SER A 562 -8.75 -13.66 -12.72
C SER A 562 -7.76 -14.49 -13.52
N THR A 563 -8.02 -14.66 -14.81
CA THR A 563 -7.21 -15.47 -15.71
C THR A 563 -6.97 -14.76 -17.03
N LYS A 564 -5.93 -15.19 -17.74
CA LYS A 564 -5.66 -14.81 -19.12
C LYS A 564 -5.32 -16.07 -19.92
N PHE A 565 -6.18 -16.51 -20.79
CA PHE A 565 -5.93 -17.65 -21.66
C PHE A 565 -6.42 -17.38 -23.08
N THR A 566 -5.89 -18.13 -24.04
CA THR A 566 -6.28 -18.14 -25.45
C THR A 566 -7.10 -19.38 -25.78
N TRP A 567 -8.08 -19.24 -26.69
CA TRP A 567 -8.95 -20.31 -27.13
C TRP A 567 -9.63 -19.97 -28.49
N PRO A 568 -9.78 -20.89 -29.47
CA PRO A 568 -9.01 -22.15 -29.57
C PRO A 568 -7.51 -21.87 -29.65
N ARG A 569 -6.69 -22.93 -29.62
CA ARG A 569 -5.23 -22.79 -29.66
C ARG A 569 -4.80 -21.94 -30.86
N ASP A 570 -4.29 -20.75 -30.61
CA ASP A 570 -3.82 -19.81 -31.64
C ASP A 570 -2.60 -19.02 -31.13
N ASN A 571 -1.74 -19.67 -30.37
CA ASN A 571 -0.64 -19.00 -29.71
C ASN A 571 0.68 -19.66 -30.04
N ASP A 572 1.24 -19.27 -31.14
CA ASP A 572 2.65 -19.49 -31.42
C ASP A 572 3.49 -18.24 -31.11
N HIS A 573 3.10 -17.43 -30.09
CA HIS A 573 3.87 -16.25 -29.75
C HIS A 573 5.26 -16.65 -29.27
N PRO A 574 6.35 -16.32 -30.01
CA PRO A 574 7.68 -16.85 -29.75
C PRO A 574 8.31 -16.31 -28.44
N LEU A 575 7.75 -15.25 -27.87
CA LEU A 575 8.20 -14.66 -26.60
C LEU A 575 7.45 -15.20 -25.38
N ASP A 576 6.36 -15.92 -25.58
CA ASP A 576 5.55 -16.43 -24.48
C ASP A 576 6.12 -17.75 -23.95
N LYS A 577 7.03 -17.62 -23.01
CA LYS A 577 7.64 -18.75 -22.29
C LYS A 577 6.99 -19.02 -20.93
N ARG A 578 5.97 -18.27 -20.56
CA ARG A 578 5.32 -18.35 -19.25
C ARG A 578 3.81 -18.15 -19.36
N PRO A 579 2.98 -18.98 -18.64
CA PRO A 579 3.41 -20.17 -17.89
C PRO A 579 3.86 -21.29 -18.80
N PRO A 580 4.47 -22.39 -18.29
CA PRO A 580 4.84 -23.54 -19.12
C PRO A 580 3.65 -24.01 -19.98
N GLY A 581 3.87 -24.05 -21.31
CA GLY A 581 2.79 -24.35 -22.29
C GLY A 581 1.99 -23.12 -22.72
N GLY A 582 2.45 -21.89 -22.43
CA GLY A 582 1.82 -20.64 -22.83
C GLY A 582 0.48 -20.37 -22.18
N TYR A 583 -0.26 -19.41 -22.76
CA TYR A 583 -1.60 -19.04 -22.30
C TYR A 583 -2.71 -19.92 -22.83
N VAL A 584 -2.40 -21.00 -23.54
CA VAL A 584 -3.42 -21.92 -24.10
C VAL A 584 -4.19 -22.61 -22.98
N LEU A 585 -5.53 -22.54 -23.04
CA LEU A 585 -6.38 -23.31 -22.16
C LEU A 585 -6.38 -24.79 -22.57
N THR A 586 -5.62 -25.63 -21.83
CA THR A 586 -5.63 -27.07 -22.03
C THR A 586 -6.84 -27.72 -21.36
N PRO A 587 -7.26 -28.95 -21.77
CA PRO A 587 -8.35 -29.67 -21.10
C PRO A 587 -8.10 -29.86 -19.59
N GLN A 588 -6.86 -30.04 -19.18
CA GLN A 588 -6.47 -30.19 -17.77
C GLN A 588 -6.66 -28.88 -17.01
N LYS A 589 -6.18 -27.74 -17.57
CA LYS A 589 -6.42 -26.40 -17.00
C LYS A 589 -7.92 -26.10 -16.95
N GLU A 590 -8.66 -26.37 -18.01
CA GLU A 590 -10.12 -26.14 -18.06
C GLU A 590 -10.85 -26.90 -16.95
N ALA A 591 -10.57 -28.18 -16.78
CA ALA A 591 -11.19 -29.00 -15.74
C ALA A 591 -10.88 -28.53 -14.34
N LEU A 592 -9.61 -28.12 -14.07
CA LEU A 592 -9.17 -27.63 -12.76
C LEU A 592 -9.72 -26.23 -12.46
N TRP A 593 -9.57 -25.31 -13.41
CA TRP A 593 -10.02 -23.92 -13.21
C TRP A 593 -11.53 -23.82 -13.09
N GLY A 594 -12.25 -24.63 -13.88
CA GLY A 594 -13.71 -24.72 -13.77
C GLY A 594 -14.17 -25.09 -12.35
N LYS A 595 -13.46 -26.02 -11.65
CA LYS A 595 -13.76 -26.36 -10.27
C LYS A 595 -13.51 -25.19 -9.30
N TRP A 596 -12.38 -24.48 -9.46
CA TRP A 596 -12.04 -23.35 -8.60
C TRP A 596 -13.01 -22.18 -8.79
N ILE A 597 -13.35 -21.84 -10.03
CA ILE A 597 -14.31 -20.76 -10.34
C ILE A 597 -15.70 -21.14 -9.83
N ALA A 598 -16.12 -22.40 -9.97
CA ALA A 598 -17.40 -22.87 -9.44
C ALA A 598 -17.43 -22.79 -7.91
N LEU A 599 -16.36 -23.19 -7.24
CA LEU A 599 -16.22 -23.09 -5.78
C LEU A 599 -16.27 -21.60 -5.34
N TYR A 600 -15.52 -20.73 -6.01
CA TYR A 600 -15.57 -19.29 -5.75
C TYR A 600 -16.99 -18.73 -5.86
N ARG A 601 -17.69 -19.02 -6.96
CA ARG A 601 -19.06 -18.54 -7.20
C ARG A 601 -20.07 -19.07 -6.17
N ALA A 602 -19.86 -20.29 -5.69
CA ALA A 602 -20.72 -20.89 -4.67
C ALA A 602 -20.55 -20.24 -3.29
N GLN A 603 -19.35 -19.81 -2.96
CA GLN A 603 -19.03 -19.32 -1.62
C GLN A 603 -18.76 -17.81 -1.56
N MET A 604 -18.31 -17.17 -2.65
CA MET A 604 -18.04 -15.74 -2.74
C MET A 604 -17.24 -15.20 -1.54
N LEU A 605 -16.13 -15.88 -1.18
CA LEU A 605 -15.34 -15.53 0.01
C LEU A 605 -14.75 -14.11 -0.05
N SER A 606 -14.63 -13.53 -1.23
CA SER A 606 -14.24 -12.13 -1.42
C SER A 606 -15.17 -11.13 -0.72
N GLN A 607 -16.45 -11.50 -0.51
CA GLN A 607 -17.46 -10.71 0.19
C GLN A 607 -17.54 -11.04 1.69
N GLY A 608 -16.71 -11.96 2.20
CA GLY A 608 -16.64 -12.29 3.59
C GLY A 608 -15.76 -11.31 4.38
N ASP A 609 -15.82 -11.42 5.70
CA ASP A 609 -14.97 -10.66 6.60
C ASP A 609 -13.62 -11.35 6.77
N TYR A 610 -12.58 -10.83 6.15
CA TYR A 610 -11.23 -11.33 6.33
C TYR A 610 -10.69 -11.02 7.74
N LEU A 611 -10.36 -12.06 8.50
CA LEU A 611 -9.93 -11.98 9.89
C LEU A 611 -8.40 -11.90 10.01
N GLY A 612 -7.80 -10.89 9.41
CA GLY A 612 -6.35 -10.78 9.22
C GLY A 612 -5.48 -10.70 10.48
N GLY A 613 -6.08 -10.43 11.63
CA GLY A 613 -5.38 -10.41 12.92
C GLY A 613 -5.31 -11.77 13.64
N LEU A 614 -5.78 -12.86 13.03
CA LEU A 614 -5.75 -14.18 13.67
C LEU A 614 -4.43 -14.92 13.51
N TYR A 615 -3.73 -14.71 12.40
CA TYR A 615 -2.45 -15.37 12.11
C TYR A 615 -1.42 -14.35 11.67
N ASP A 616 -0.19 -14.48 12.16
CA ASP A 616 0.89 -13.54 11.95
C ASP A 616 1.84 -14.02 10.85
N ILE A 617 1.97 -13.22 9.81
CA ILE A 617 2.98 -13.47 8.78
C ILE A 617 4.39 -13.45 9.39
N GLY A 618 5.18 -14.44 9.01
CA GLY A 618 6.57 -14.61 9.44
C GLY A 618 6.75 -15.52 10.65
N PHE A 619 5.79 -15.57 11.58
CA PHE A 619 5.93 -16.32 12.84
C PHE A 619 4.99 -17.49 12.99
N ASP A 620 3.76 -17.42 12.51
CA ASP A 620 2.85 -18.58 12.50
C ASP A 620 3.25 -19.57 11.41
N LYS A 621 3.23 -20.87 11.77
CA LYS A 621 3.48 -21.98 10.86
C LYS A 621 2.46 -23.08 11.11
N PRO A 622 1.83 -23.62 10.05
CA PRO A 622 1.90 -23.15 8.67
C PRO A 622 1.39 -21.71 8.54
N GLU A 623 1.67 -20.98 7.44
CA GLU A 623 1.05 -19.70 7.16
C GLU A 623 -0.47 -19.86 7.17
N GLY A 624 -1.20 -18.98 7.88
CA GLY A 624 -2.63 -19.12 8.06
C GLY A 624 -3.41 -17.86 7.66
N HIS A 625 -4.61 -18.07 7.10
CA HIS A 625 -5.60 -17.04 6.80
C HIS A 625 -6.99 -17.51 7.21
N ALA A 626 -7.89 -16.58 7.54
CA ALA A 626 -9.25 -16.91 7.91
C ALA A 626 -10.25 -15.87 7.39
N ILE A 627 -11.42 -16.36 6.98
CA ILE A 627 -12.54 -15.54 6.50
C ILE A 627 -13.81 -15.99 7.19
N ALA A 628 -14.57 -15.06 7.75
CA ALA A 628 -15.90 -15.32 8.28
C ALA A 628 -16.94 -14.97 7.19
N LYS A 629 -17.85 -15.91 6.88
CA LYS A 629 -18.93 -15.69 5.94
C LYS A 629 -20.11 -16.61 6.21
N ASP A 630 -21.32 -16.06 6.17
CA ASP A 630 -22.58 -16.78 6.31
C ASP A 630 -22.61 -17.71 7.55
N GLY A 631 -22.06 -17.22 8.69
CA GLY A 631 -21.99 -17.94 9.95
C GLY A 631 -20.95 -19.08 10.01
N ARG A 632 -20.10 -19.22 9.00
CA ARG A 632 -19.01 -20.19 8.90
C ARG A 632 -17.66 -19.49 8.98
N LEU A 633 -16.62 -20.26 9.31
CA LEU A 633 -15.23 -19.84 9.18
C LEU A 633 -14.55 -20.68 8.09
N HIS A 634 -13.84 -19.98 7.23
CA HIS A 634 -13.04 -20.57 6.16
C HIS A 634 -11.58 -20.27 6.45
N PHE A 635 -10.80 -21.35 6.67
CA PHE A 635 -9.37 -21.25 6.92
C PHE A 635 -8.59 -21.71 5.70
N ALA A 636 -7.44 -21.09 5.47
CA ALA A 636 -6.47 -21.50 4.47
C ALA A 636 -5.09 -21.56 5.10
N PHE A 637 -4.41 -22.69 4.95
CA PHE A 637 -3.07 -22.93 5.47
C PHE A 637 -2.12 -23.27 4.33
N TYR A 638 -0.89 -22.76 4.40
CA TYR A 638 0.13 -22.92 3.35
C TYR A 638 1.48 -23.28 3.96
N ALA A 639 2.11 -24.28 3.39
CA ALA A 639 3.48 -24.72 3.64
C ALA A 639 3.94 -25.57 2.45
N ASP A 640 5.24 -25.66 2.18
CA ASP A 640 5.73 -26.60 1.16
C ASP A 640 5.33 -28.05 1.52
N HIS A 641 5.46 -28.38 2.79
CA HIS A 641 4.98 -29.61 3.40
C HIS A 641 4.61 -29.37 4.87
N TRP A 642 3.54 -29.98 5.36
CA TRP A 642 3.12 -29.93 6.74
C TRP A 642 2.64 -31.27 7.25
N ASP A 643 3.12 -31.64 8.43
CA ASP A 643 2.65 -32.83 9.19
C ASP A 643 2.61 -32.45 10.67
N GLY A 644 1.41 -32.25 11.22
CA GLY A 644 1.26 -31.86 12.62
C GLY A 644 -0.02 -31.10 12.94
N PRO A 645 -0.12 -30.59 14.18
CA PRO A 645 -1.29 -29.83 14.61
C PRO A 645 -1.32 -28.43 13.98
N ILE A 646 -2.53 -27.98 13.66
CA ILE A 646 -2.87 -26.62 13.23
C ILE A 646 -3.92 -26.09 14.19
N GLU A 647 -3.71 -24.89 14.71
CA GLU A 647 -4.68 -24.20 15.55
C GLU A 647 -5.69 -23.42 14.70
N LEU A 648 -6.98 -23.71 14.81
CA LEU A 648 -8.08 -23.00 14.16
C LEU A 648 -8.50 -21.82 15.05
N ARG A 649 -7.92 -20.66 14.85
CA ARG A 649 -8.18 -19.46 15.68
C ARG A 649 -9.48 -18.77 15.28
N GLY A 650 -10.15 -18.14 16.24
CA GLY A 650 -11.39 -17.40 16.01
C GLY A 650 -12.67 -18.25 16.12
N LEU A 651 -12.58 -19.54 16.46
CA LEU A 651 -13.76 -20.33 16.79
C LEU A 651 -14.47 -19.73 18.01
N SER A 652 -15.78 -19.49 17.89
CA SER A 652 -16.63 -19.08 19.01
C SER A 652 -17.01 -20.29 19.90
N ARG A 653 -17.85 -20.06 20.90
CA ARG A 653 -18.39 -21.15 21.72
C ARG A 653 -19.18 -22.13 20.86
N GLY A 654 -19.07 -23.44 21.15
CA GLY A 654 -19.75 -24.48 20.40
C GLY A 654 -18.78 -25.43 19.69
N ARG A 655 -19.36 -26.37 18.95
CA ARG A 655 -18.62 -27.34 18.13
C ARG A 655 -18.81 -27.03 16.65
N TYR A 656 -17.81 -27.40 15.85
CA TYR A 656 -17.80 -27.23 14.43
C TYR A 656 -17.48 -28.54 13.73
N THR A 657 -18.18 -28.83 12.64
CA THR A 657 -17.72 -29.81 11.65
C THR A 657 -16.70 -29.16 10.74
N LEU A 658 -15.64 -29.90 10.44
CA LEU A 658 -14.55 -29.44 9.54
C LEU A 658 -14.62 -30.25 8.25
N THR A 659 -14.58 -29.54 7.13
CA THR A 659 -14.61 -30.11 5.79
C THR A 659 -13.54 -29.46 4.93
N ASP A 660 -12.81 -30.23 4.15
CA ASP A 660 -11.94 -29.68 3.11
C ASP A 660 -12.80 -28.94 2.06
N SER A 661 -12.50 -27.65 1.84
CA SER A 661 -13.35 -26.82 0.97
C SER A 661 -13.32 -27.25 -0.48
N PHE A 662 -12.18 -27.77 -0.97
CA PHE A 662 -12.01 -28.14 -2.38
C PHE A 662 -12.42 -29.58 -2.66
N THR A 663 -12.01 -30.53 -1.82
CA THR A 663 -12.29 -31.96 -2.02
C THR A 663 -13.62 -32.40 -1.42
N ARG A 664 -14.20 -31.57 -0.52
CA ARG A 664 -15.41 -31.85 0.27
C ARG A 664 -15.28 -33.04 1.24
N GLN A 665 -14.05 -33.48 1.53
CA GLN A 665 -13.79 -34.57 2.48
C GLN A 665 -13.97 -34.09 3.92
N PRO A 666 -14.54 -34.93 4.82
CA PRO A 666 -14.60 -34.57 6.22
C PRO A 666 -13.20 -34.61 6.87
N LEU A 667 -12.88 -33.57 7.64
CA LEU A 667 -11.61 -33.45 8.38
C LEU A 667 -11.79 -33.65 9.89
N GLY A 668 -13.01 -33.85 10.37
CA GLY A 668 -13.31 -34.07 11.79
C GLY A 668 -14.13 -32.95 12.42
N THR A 669 -13.89 -32.69 13.71
CA THR A 669 -14.57 -31.64 14.47
C THR A 669 -13.60 -30.86 15.32
N ALA A 670 -13.93 -29.58 15.58
CA ALA A 670 -13.17 -28.72 16.49
C ALA A 670 -14.13 -27.90 17.37
N SER A 671 -13.57 -27.25 18.38
CA SER A 671 -14.28 -26.28 19.23
C SER A 671 -13.30 -25.24 19.77
N ALA A 672 -13.80 -24.14 20.35
CA ALA A 672 -12.93 -23.17 21.00
C ALA A 672 -12.07 -23.76 22.15
N ALA A 673 -12.55 -24.83 22.82
CA ALA A 673 -11.80 -25.52 23.87
C ALA A 673 -10.80 -26.55 23.30
N ALA A 674 -10.98 -27.00 22.06
CA ALA A 674 -10.10 -27.94 21.36
C ALA A 674 -9.98 -27.49 19.89
N PRO A 675 -9.23 -26.41 19.63
CA PRO A 675 -9.18 -25.79 18.32
C PRO A 675 -8.20 -26.47 17.35
N ASN A 676 -7.50 -27.53 17.77
CA ASN A 676 -6.44 -28.12 16.96
C ASN A 676 -7.00 -29.18 16.00
N LEU A 677 -6.53 -29.10 14.76
CA LEU A 677 -6.69 -30.09 13.71
C LEU A 677 -5.32 -30.70 13.41
N ASN A 678 -5.16 -32.03 13.57
CA ASN A 678 -3.99 -32.72 13.04
C ASN A 678 -4.15 -32.87 11.52
N ALA A 679 -3.22 -32.32 10.78
CA ALA A 679 -3.29 -32.29 9.33
C ALA A 679 -1.94 -32.68 8.69
N TRP A 680 -2.06 -33.34 7.55
CA TRP A 680 -0.95 -33.59 6.62
C TRP A 680 -1.34 -33.02 5.26
N PHE A 681 -0.49 -32.18 4.66
CA PHE A 681 -0.71 -31.65 3.33
C PHE A 681 0.59 -31.17 2.69
N ASP A 682 0.60 -31.17 1.36
CA ASP A 682 1.58 -30.47 0.55
C ASP A 682 0.94 -29.20 -0.04
N HIS A 683 1.64 -28.10 0.02
CA HIS A 683 1.33 -26.78 -0.49
C HIS A 683 0.17 -26.07 0.23
N TYR A 684 -1.00 -26.66 0.36
CA TYR A 684 -2.15 -25.98 1.01
C TYR A 684 -3.17 -26.94 1.63
N LEU A 685 -3.91 -26.42 2.61
CA LEU A 685 -5.11 -27.03 3.16
C LEU A 685 -6.18 -25.95 3.32
N LEU A 686 -7.38 -26.20 2.78
CA LEU A 686 -8.53 -25.29 2.87
C LEU A 686 -9.62 -25.92 3.73
N VAL A 687 -9.95 -25.28 4.86
CA VAL A 687 -10.89 -25.84 5.86
C VAL A 687 -12.12 -24.96 5.98
N GLU A 688 -13.30 -25.53 5.72
CA GLU A 688 -14.59 -24.94 6.07
C GLU A 688 -15.02 -25.46 7.45
N ALA A 689 -15.19 -24.57 8.41
CA ALA A 689 -15.70 -24.87 9.74
C ALA A 689 -17.16 -24.41 9.87
N THR A 690 -18.09 -25.35 9.92
CA THR A 690 -19.53 -25.11 10.04
C THR A 690 -20.00 -25.40 11.47
N PRO A 691 -20.67 -24.44 12.17
CA PRO A 691 -21.22 -24.68 13.50
C PRO A 691 -22.19 -25.84 13.51
N LEU A 692 -22.09 -26.68 14.54
CA LEU A 692 -23.10 -27.70 14.80
C LEU A 692 -24.29 -27.07 15.52
N GLU A 693 -25.49 -27.21 14.96
CA GLU A 693 -26.71 -26.70 15.56
C GLU A 693 -26.95 -27.36 16.94
N GLY A 694 -27.34 -26.58 17.94
CA GLY A 694 -27.74 -27.07 19.28
C GLY A 694 -26.65 -27.07 20.34
N THR A 695 -25.48 -26.43 20.14
CA THR A 695 -24.42 -26.31 21.16
C THR A 695 -24.18 -24.85 21.61
N ALA A 696 -25.27 -24.10 21.88
CA ALA A 696 -25.19 -22.78 22.46
C ALA A 696 -24.84 -22.80 23.96
#